data_56e0cb47933ee38b1e8fdb10245fd9d7
#
_entry.id   56e0cb47933ee38b1e8fdb10245fd9d7
#
_cell.length_a   1.000
_cell.length_b   1.000
_cell.length_c   1.000
_cell.angle_alpha   90.00
_cell.angle_beta   90.00
_cell.angle_gamma   90.00
#
_symmetry.space_group_name_H-M   'P 1'
#
loop_
_entity.id
_entity.type
_entity.pdbx_description
1 polymer ?
#
loop_
_entity_poly.entity_id
_entity_poly.type
_entity_poly.pdbx_seq_one_letter_code
_entity_poly.pdbx_strand_id
1 'polypeptide(L)'
;METYLFWIVPIASLLALVLAWYFYKQMMLESEGTPTMEKIASYVRQGAMSYLKQQYKVVGLVFLGLVILFSIMAYGFNLQNPWVPIAFLTGGFFSGLSGFLGMKTATYASARTANAAQHSLNKGLRVAFRSGAVMGLVVVGLGLLDISFWYILLDYCIPTDALNPSAKLCVITTTMLTFGMGASTQALFARVGGGIYTKAADVGADLVGKVEAGIPEDDPRNPATIADNVGDNVGDVAGMGADLYESYCGSILATAALGAAAFIGSDDTVMQFKAVIAPMLIAAVGIVLSIIGIFAVRTKENAGMKELLGSLATGTNLSSVLIVVATFLILWALGLENWVNISFAVVVGLIVGIVIGRSTEYYTSQSYKPTQRLAESGKTGPATVIISGIGLGMVSTTIPVLAVVTGIILSYWLASGFDFANISMGLYGIGIAAVGMLSTLGITLATDAYGPIADNAGGNAEMSGLGKEVRKRTDALDSLGNTTAATGKGFAIGSAALTGLALLASYVEEIRIGLTRLGQTILELPNGITVNVHNASFTDYMLYYDVTLMNPKVLSGMFLGSMMAFLFCGLTMNAVGRAAAHMVEEVRRQFREIKGILTGEAEPDYARCVQISTKGAPREMVFPSLLAIIAPIATGLIFGVPGVIGLLIGGLSSGFVLAIFMANAGGAWDNAKKFIEEGNFGGKGSEVHKATVTGDTVGDRFKDTSGPSLNILIKLMSMVAIVMAGLTVAWSLF
;
A
#
# COMPACT_ATOMS: atom_id res chain seq x y z
N MET A 1 16.43 28.97 -13.79
CA MET A 1 14.97 28.75 -13.64
C MET A 1 14.70 27.36 -13.07
N GLU A 2 15.40 26.34 -13.52
CA GLU A 2 15.18 24.93 -13.17
C GLU A 2 15.42 24.61 -11.71
N THR A 3 16.47 25.15 -11.10
CA THR A 3 16.76 24.98 -9.67
C THR A 3 15.68 25.59 -8.78
N TYR A 4 14.98 26.64 -9.23
CA TYR A 4 13.88 27.23 -8.47
C TYR A 4 12.62 26.36 -8.48
N LEU A 5 12.36 25.62 -9.58
CA LEU A 5 11.21 24.73 -9.67
C LEU A 5 11.30 23.58 -8.65
N PHE A 6 12.50 23.09 -8.35
CA PHE A 6 12.68 22.07 -7.33
C PHE A 6 12.10 22.46 -5.96
N TRP A 7 12.18 23.76 -5.59
CA TRP A 7 11.68 24.21 -4.29
C TRP A 7 10.16 24.10 -4.12
N ILE A 8 9.42 23.91 -5.21
CA ILE A 8 7.99 23.60 -5.15
C ILE A 8 7.77 22.28 -4.39
N VAL A 9 8.71 21.32 -4.49
CA VAL A 9 8.61 19.99 -3.88
C VAL A 9 8.57 20.06 -2.34
N PRO A 10 9.57 20.61 -1.65
CA PRO A 10 9.51 20.74 -0.20
C PRO A 10 8.41 21.70 0.29
N ILE A 11 8.07 22.74 -0.49
CA ILE A 11 6.97 23.67 -0.12
C ILE A 11 5.63 22.94 -0.14
N ALA A 12 5.32 22.14 -1.17
CA ALA A 12 4.10 21.35 -1.26
C ALA A 12 4.01 20.33 -0.13
N SER A 13 5.14 19.67 0.21
CA SER A 13 5.26 18.76 1.34
C SER A 13 4.89 19.44 2.67
N LEU A 14 5.49 20.60 2.96
CA LEU A 14 5.18 21.36 4.17
C LEU A 14 3.72 21.83 4.20
N LEU A 15 3.18 22.26 3.07
CA LEU A 15 1.76 22.64 2.95
C LEU A 15 0.83 21.48 3.30
N ALA A 16 1.14 20.27 2.81
CA ALA A 16 0.37 19.07 3.16
C ALA A 16 0.38 18.81 4.68
N LEU A 17 1.54 18.88 5.31
CA LEU A 17 1.68 18.63 6.75
C LEU A 17 0.98 19.71 7.60
N VAL A 18 1.05 20.98 7.19
CA VAL A 18 0.35 22.08 7.86
C VAL A 18 -1.17 21.89 7.77
N LEU A 19 -1.69 21.50 6.60
CA LEU A 19 -3.11 21.24 6.42
C LEU A 19 -3.57 19.97 7.12
N ALA A 20 -2.74 18.91 7.17
CA ALA A 20 -2.99 17.75 7.99
C ALA A 20 -3.16 18.12 9.48
N TRP A 21 -2.25 18.95 10.00
CA TRP A 21 -2.34 19.48 11.35
C TRP A 21 -3.60 20.32 11.57
N TYR A 22 -3.98 21.15 10.60
CA TYR A 22 -5.20 21.94 10.65
C TYR A 22 -6.45 21.06 10.74
N PHE A 23 -6.60 20.03 9.88
CA PHE A 23 -7.71 19.10 9.93
C PHE A 23 -7.73 18.28 11.23
N TYR A 24 -6.57 17.84 11.70
CA TYR A 24 -6.45 17.19 13.00
C TYR A 24 -6.96 18.08 14.14
N LYS A 25 -6.57 19.34 14.17
CA LYS A 25 -7.05 20.31 15.16
C LYS A 25 -8.57 20.52 15.07
N GLN A 26 -9.11 20.64 13.86
CA GLN A 26 -10.57 20.75 13.67
C GLN A 26 -11.32 19.53 14.18
N MET A 27 -10.81 18.32 13.89
CA MET A 27 -11.40 17.08 14.40
C MET A 27 -11.37 17.04 15.94
N MET A 28 -10.29 17.47 16.55
CA MET A 28 -10.13 17.48 18.01
C MET A 28 -11.06 18.49 18.73
N LEU A 29 -11.62 19.48 18.02
CA LEU A 29 -12.62 20.38 18.56
C LEU A 29 -14.04 19.75 18.67
N GLU A 30 -14.31 18.68 17.94
CA GLU A 30 -15.56 17.93 18.07
C GLU A 30 -15.55 17.10 19.36
N SER A 31 -16.71 16.99 20.02
CA SER A 31 -16.87 16.20 21.26
C SER A 31 -16.83 14.69 20.96
N GLU A 32 -16.25 13.92 21.86
CA GLU A 32 -16.33 12.45 21.84
C GLU A 32 -17.71 11.91 22.24
N GLY A 33 -18.58 12.75 22.80
CA GLY A 33 -19.94 12.40 23.15
C GLY A 33 -20.12 12.07 24.63
N THR A 34 -20.78 10.95 24.93
CA THR A 34 -21.11 10.53 26.29
C THR A 34 -19.87 9.93 27.01
N PRO A 35 -19.88 9.88 28.37
CA PRO A 35 -18.79 9.22 29.12
C PRO A 35 -18.55 7.75 28.71
N THR A 36 -19.60 7.04 28.29
CA THR A 36 -19.48 5.66 27.79
C THR A 36 -18.74 5.62 26.47
N MET A 37 -19.05 6.54 25.52
CA MET A 37 -18.33 6.66 24.25
C MET A 37 -16.85 6.97 24.47
N GLU A 38 -16.53 7.88 25.40
CA GLU A 38 -15.15 8.21 25.76
C GLU A 38 -14.41 7.01 26.35
N LYS A 39 -15.07 6.23 27.24
CA LYS A 39 -14.52 5.01 27.84
C LYS A 39 -14.16 3.98 26.77
N ILE A 40 -15.07 3.68 25.86
CA ILE A 40 -14.86 2.73 24.76
C ILE A 40 -13.71 3.20 23.84
N ALA A 41 -13.75 4.47 23.42
CA ALA A 41 -12.68 5.05 22.61
C ALA A 41 -11.31 5.00 23.32
N SER A 42 -11.28 5.15 24.64
CA SER A 42 -10.04 5.04 25.42
C SER A 42 -9.47 3.61 25.42
N TYR A 43 -10.33 2.59 25.47
CA TYR A 43 -9.89 1.19 25.36
C TYR A 43 -9.28 0.90 24.00
N VAL A 44 -9.90 1.36 22.92
CA VAL A 44 -9.38 1.22 21.55
C VAL A 44 -8.03 1.93 21.41
N ARG A 45 -7.91 3.17 21.88
CA ARG A 45 -6.65 3.93 21.87
C ARG A 45 -5.52 3.22 22.63
N GLN A 46 -5.82 2.71 23.84
CA GLN A 46 -4.83 1.99 24.64
C GLN A 46 -4.39 0.68 23.98
N GLY A 47 -5.33 -0.06 23.41
CA GLY A 47 -5.07 -1.29 22.69
C GLY A 47 -4.19 -1.04 21.45
N ALA A 48 -4.55 -0.08 20.62
CA ALA A 48 -3.80 0.27 19.41
C ALA A 48 -2.37 0.75 19.72
N MET A 49 -2.22 1.58 20.77
CA MET A 49 -0.90 2.04 21.23
C MET A 49 -0.05 0.89 21.78
N SER A 50 -0.66 -0.02 22.53
CA SER A 50 0.04 -1.20 23.08
C SER A 50 0.54 -2.12 21.98
N TYR A 51 -0.26 -2.32 20.94
CA TYR A 51 0.12 -3.11 19.78
C TYR A 51 1.27 -2.45 19.02
N LEU A 52 1.16 -1.18 18.62
CA LEU A 52 2.23 -0.50 17.89
C LEU A 52 3.55 -0.48 18.66
N LYS A 53 3.50 -0.27 19.97
CA LYS A 53 4.70 -0.34 20.79
C LYS A 53 5.38 -1.71 20.73
N GLN A 54 4.60 -2.78 20.75
CA GLN A 54 5.12 -4.15 20.64
C GLN A 54 5.63 -4.44 19.23
N GLN A 55 4.90 -4.03 18.21
CA GLN A 55 5.30 -4.20 16.81
C GLN A 55 6.61 -3.47 16.51
N TYR A 56 6.72 -2.18 16.88
CA TYR A 56 7.94 -1.40 16.64
C TYR A 56 9.16 -1.93 17.41
N LYS A 57 8.95 -2.58 18.55
CA LYS A 57 10.03 -3.27 19.24
C LYS A 57 10.57 -4.45 18.42
N VAL A 58 9.71 -5.26 17.85
CA VAL A 58 10.11 -6.40 17.00
C VAL A 58 10.76 -5.91 15.71
N VAL A 59 10.14 -4.94 15.04
CA VAL A 59 10.68 -4.34 13.81
C VAL A 59 12.04 -3.67 14.07
N GLY A 60 12.18 -2.97 15.18
CA GLY A 60 13.44 -2.34 15.57
C GLY A 60 14.62 -3.33 15.71
N LEU A 61 14.35 -4.55 16.18
CA LEU A 61 15.37 -5.61 16.22
C LEU A 61 15.79 -6.05 14.81
N VAL A 62 14.84 -6.20 13.90
CA VAL A 62 15.11 -6.53 12.49
C VAL A 62 15.90 -5.40 11.82
N PHE A 63 15.49 -4.15 12.02
CA PHE A 63 16.20 -2.98 11.51
C PHE A 63 17.64 -2.91 12.04
N LEU A 64 17.85 -3.16 13.32
CA LEU A 64 19.20 -3.19 13.90
C LEU A 64 20.07 -4.24 13.18
N GLY A 65 19.54 -5.45 12.97
CA GLY A 65 20.28 -6.50 12.24
C GLY A 65 20.63 -6.11 10.80
N LEU A 66 19.66 -5.52 10.06
CA LEU A 66 19.89 -5.07 8.69
C LEU A 66 20.85 -3.88 8.61
N VAL A 67 20.76 -2.93 9.53
CA VAL A 67 21.72 -1.79 9.59
C VAL A 67 23.14 -2.26 9.85
N ILE A 68 23.34 -3.25 10.74
CA ILE A 68 24.66 -3.86 10.96
C ILE A 68 25.15 -4.51 9.67
N LEU A 69 24.31 -5.29 8.99
CA LEU A 69 24.65 -5.92 7.71
C LEU A 69 25.06 -4.87 6.65
N PHE A 70 24.25 -3.84 6.46
CA PHE A 70 24.55 -2.78 5.48
C PHE A 70 25.78 -1.96 5.87
N SER A 71 26.02 -1.73 7.15
CA SER A 71 27.25 -1.06 7.61
C SER A 71 28.50 -1.88 7.31
N ILE A 72 28.45 -3.19 7.50
CA ILE A 72 29.54 -4.09 7.13
C ILE A 72 29.76 -4.06 5.61
N MET A 73 28.70 -4.11 4.80
CA MET A 73 28.80 -4.05 3.35
C MET A 73 29.34 -2.70 2.84
N ALA A 74 28.89 -1.60 3.46
CA ALA A 74 29.29 -0.25 3.04
C ALA A 74 30.73 0.11 3.48
N TYR A 75 31.04 -0.10 4.76
CA TYR A 75 32.30 0.36 5.37
C TYR A 75 33.37 -0.74 5.45
N GLY A 76 32.95 -2.03 5.52
CA GLY A 76 33.89 -3.16 5.58
C GLY A 76 34.33 -3.63 4.21
N PHE A 77 33.39 -3.86 3.30
CA PHE A 77 33.65 -4.43 1.97
C PHE A 77 33.56 -3.44 0.82
N ASN A 78 33.12 -2.21 1.06
CA ASN A 78 32.94 -1.16 0.04
C ASN A 78 31.99 -1.58 -1.13
N LEU A 79 31.04 -2.46 -0.84
CA LEU A 79 30.07 -2.98 -1.81
C LEU A 79 28.86 -2.06 -2.00
N GLN A 80 28.65 -1.10 -1.08
CA GLN A 80 27.52 -0.18 -1.10
C GLN A 80 27.96 1.26 -0.82
N ASN A 81 27.07 2.20 -1.13
CA ASN A 81 27.26 3.60 -0.76
C ASN A 81 27.24 3.76 0.78
N PRO A 82 28.16 4.57 1.36
CA PRO A 82 28.20 4.82 2.81
C PRO A 82 26.91 5.38 3.41
N TRP A 83 26.03 6.00 2.62
CA TRP A 83 24.75 6.56 3.07
C TRP A 83 23.63 5.52 3.23
N VAL A 84 23.79 4.30 2.66
CA VAL A 84 22.76 3.25 2.67
C VAL A 84 22.24 2.90 4.06
N PRO A 85 23.05 2.68 5.10
CA PRO A 85 22.53 2.33 6.42
C PRO A 85 21.64 3.44 7.03
N ILE A 86 22.00 4.71 6.79
CA ILE A 86 21.25 5.86 7.31
C ILE A 86 19.96 6.06 6.50
N ALA A 87 20.03 5.97 5.19
CA ALA A 87 18.87 6.08 4.32
C ALA A 87 17.82 4.99 4.63
N PHE A 88 18.25 3.76 4.83
CA PHE A 88 17.39 2.67 5.27
C PHE A 88 16.64 2.99 6.56
N LEU A 89 17.33 3.54 7.57
CA LEU A 89 16.71 3.92 8.85
C LEU A 89 15.67 5.02 8.69
N THR A 90 15.96 6.07 7.92
CA THR A 90 15.01 7.18 7.73
C THR A 90 13.76 6.74 7.01
N GLY A 91 13.87 5.94 5.96
CA GLY A 91 12.72 5.38 5.24
C GLY A 91 11.80 4.57 6.16
N GLY A 92 12.38 3.69 6.98
CA GLY A 92 11.61 2.94 7.97
C GLY A 92 10.96 3.83 9.04
N PHE A 93 11.68 4.84 9.51
CA PHE A 93 11.16 5.79 10.48
C PHE A 93 9.96 6.59 9.94
N PHE A 94 10.06 7.19 8.77
CA PHE A 94 8.98 7.99 8.21
C PHE A 94 7.77 7.13 7.78
N SER A 95 8.00 5.92 7.27
CA SER A 95 6.93 4.96 7.00
C SER A 95 6.18 4.58 8.29
N GLY A 96 6.90 4.24 9.36
CA GLY A 96 6.31 3.95 10.65
C GLY A 96 5.59 5.17 11.27
N LEU A 97 6.17 6.37 11.13
CA LEU A 97 5.57 7.61 11.61
C LEU A 97 4.26 7.92 10.89
N SER A 98 4.18 7.70 9.58
CA SER A 98 2.96 7.91 8.80
C SER A 98 1.83 7.00 9.28
N GLY A 99 2.12 5.71 9.49
CA GLY A 99 1.16 4.76 10.05
C GLY A 99 0.73 5.11 11.48
N PHE A 100 1.68 5.53 12.33
CA PHE A 100 1.40 5.97 13.69
C PHE A 100 0.47 7.19 13.75
N LEU A 101 0.75 8.23 12.96
CA LEU A 101 -0.06 9.46 12.93
C LEU A 101 -1.46 9.18 12.36
N GLY A 102 -1.57 8.33 11.34
CA GLY A 102 -2.84 7.87 10.79
C GLY A 102 -3.69 7.15 11.84
N MET A 103 -3.13 6.11 12.48
CA MET A 103 -3.81 5.34 13.54
C MET A 103 -4.22 6.23 14.72
N LYS A 104 -3.32 7.12 15.16
CA LYS A 104 -3.64 8.07 16.22
C LYS A 104 -4.83 8.94 15.85
N THR A 105 -4.85 9.46 14.63
CA THR A 105 -5.98 10.28 14.15
C THR A 105 -7.27 9.47 14.11
N ALA A 106 -7.24 8.26 13.55
CA ALA A 106 -8.42 7.40 13.42
C ALA A 106 -9.02 7.03 14.78
N THR A 107 -8.19 6.66 15.75
CA THR A 107 -8.65 6.31 17.11
C THR A 107 -9.25 7.49 17.89
N TYR A 108 -8.88 8.72 17.55
CA TYR A 108 -9.53 9.92 18.09
C TYR A 108 -10.76 10.35 17.29
N ALA A 109 -10.86 9.97 16.02
CA ALA A 109 -11.94 10.36 15.13
C ALA A 109 -13.20 9.51 15.30
N SER A 110 -13.09 8.22 15.63
CA SER A 110 -14.21 7.27 15.61
C SER A 110 -15.36 7.68 16.53
N ALA A 111 -15.11 7.93 17.83
CA ALA A 111 -16.15 8.39 18.77
C ALA A 111 -16.72 9.75 18.35
N ARG A 112 -15.88 10.68 17.86
CA ARG A 112 -16.31 11.99 17.37
C ARG A 112 -17.21 11.87 16.14
N THR A 113 -16.93 10.91 15.28
CA THR A 113 -17.78 10.59 14.11
C THR A 113 -19.12 10.03 14.56
N ALA A 114 -19.13 9.09 15.52
CA ALA A 114 -20.37 8.54 16.08
C ALA A 114 -21.21 9.65 16.74
N ASN A 115 -20.59 10.52 17.54
CA ASN A 115 -21.28 11.66 18.14
C ASN A 115 -21.80 12.65 17.11
N ALA A 116 -21.03 12.94 16.07
CA ALA A 116 -21.49 13.81 14.96
C ALA A 116 -22.66 13.19 14.19
N ALA A 117 -22.69 11.88 14.01
CA ALA A 117 -23.75 11.14 13.35
C ALA A 117 -25.09 11.17 14.14
N GLN A 118 -25.06 11.42 15.47
CA GLN A 118 -26.28 11.67 16.24
C GLN A 118 -27.04 12.88 15.69
N HIS A 119 -26.37 13.90 15.23
CA HIS A 119 -26.98 15.12 14.71
C HIS A 119 -27.41 14.99 13.25
N SER A 120 -26.46 14.57 12.37
CA SER A 120 -26.76 14.32 10.96
C SER A 120 -25.72 13.40 10.30
N LEU A 121 -26.17 12.68 9.26
CA LEU A 121 -25.30 11.84 8.44
C LEU A 121 -24.14 12.67 7.81
N ASN A 122 -24.45 13.86 7.29
CA ASN A 122 -23.46 14.75 6.68
C ASN A 122 -22.41 15.23 7.69
N LYS A 123 -22.79 15.51 8.94
CA LYS A 123 -21.85 15.91 9.97
C LYS A 123 -20.90 14.74 10.32
N GLY A 124 -21.43 13.52 10.44
CA GLY A 124 -20.63 12.30 10.62
C GLY A 124 -19.64 12.10 9.47
N LEU A 125 -20.12 12.14 8.22
CA LEU A 125 -19.26 12.04 7.03
C LEU A 125 -18.15 13.07 7.04
N ARG A 126 -18.44 14.32 7.35
CA ARG A 126 -17.46 15.40 7.35
C ARG A 126 -16.35 15.18 8.37
N VAL A 127 -16.68 14.71 9.57
CA VAL A 127 -15.69 14.40 10.61
C VAL A 127 -14.83 13.23 10.18
N ALA A 128 -15.41 12.13 9.73
CA ALA A 128 -14.69 10.94 9.30
C ALA A 128 -13.80 11.21 8.08
N PHE A 129 -14.32 11.86 7.03
CA PHE A 129 -13.57 12.15 5.82
C PHE A 129 -12.41 13.13 6.05
N ARG A 130 -12.60 14.19 6.84
CA ARG A 130 -11.52 15.11 7.20
C ARG A 130 -10.44 14.42 8.03
N SER A 131 -10.82 13.49 8.87
CA SER A 131 -9.87 12.67 9.64
C SER A 131 -9.09 11.71 8.73
N GLY A 132 -9.74 11.10 7.75
CA GLY A 132 -9.08 10.36 6.68
C GLY A 132 -8.12 11.23 5.86
N ALA A 133 -8.51 12.50 5.59
CA ALA A 133 -7.65 13.45 4.87
C ALA A 133 -6.37 13.79 5.65
N VAL A 134 -6.39 13.76 6.99
CA VAL A 134 -5.15 13.90 7.79
C VAL A 134 -4.16 12.81 7.40
N MET A 135 -4.61 11.56 7.32
CA MET A 135 -3.75 10.45 6.95
C MET A 135 -3.22 10.59 5.52
N GLY A 136 -4.09 10.89 4.55
CA GLY A 136 -3.68 11.10 3.17
C GLY A 136 -2.59 12.17 3.03
N LEU A 137 -2.79 13.32 3.67
CA LEU A 137 -1.83 14.44 3.62
C LEU A 137 -0.55 14.17 4.42
N VAL A 138 -0.61 13.43 5.51
CA VAL A 138 0.58 12.99 6.27
C VAL A 138 1.45 12.07 5.42
N VAL A 139 0.85 11.07 4.77
CA VAL A 139 1.59 10.09 3.94
C VAL A 139 2.30 10.80 2.78
N VAL A 140 1.59 11.58 1.98
CA VAL A 140 2.21 12.27 0.83
C VAL A 140 3.16 13.39 1.26
N GLY A 141 2.84 14.08 2.36
CA GLY A 141 3.67 15.15 2.91
C GLY A 141 5.00 14.61 3.46
N LEU A 142 4.97 13.59 4.31
CA LEU A 142 6.19 12.97 4.84
C LEU A 142 7.03 12.31 3.75
N GLY A 143 6.37 11.64 2.78
CA GLY A 143 7.08 11.00 1.66
C GLY A 143 7.84 12.00 0.82
N LEU A 144 7.21 13.09 0.43
CA LEU A 144 7.86 14.10 -0.39
C LEU A 144 8.89 14.93 0.41
N LEU A 145 8.69 15.07 1.73
CA LEU A 145 9.68 15.69 2.62
C LEU A 145 10.97 14.88 2.70
N ASP A 146 10.85 13.56 2.89
CA ASP A 146 11.98 12.63 2.98
C ASP A 146 12.76 12.61 1.66
N ILE A 147 12.06 12.51 0.52
CA ILE A 147 12.65 12.61 -0.83
C ILE A 147 13.42 13.93 -1.01
N SER A 148 12.80 15.06 -0.65
CA SER A 148 13.43 16.38 -0.78
C SER A 148 14.66 16.51 0.09
N PHE A 149 14.58 16.04 1.34
CA PHE A 149 15.69 16.07 2.29
C PHE A 149 16.89 15.27 1.77
N TRP A 150 16.66 14.03 1.33
CA TRP A 150 17.73 13.18 0.81
C TRP A 150 18.33 13.74 -0.48
N TYR A 151 17.51 14.28 -1.38
CA TYR A 151 18.02 14.90 -2.59
C TYR A 151 18.97 16.06 -2.27
N ILE A 152 18.55 17.00 -1.42
CA ILE A 152 19.36 18.16 -1.02
C ILE A 152 20.64 17.72 -0.31
N LEU A 153 20.53 16.78 0.63
CA LEU A 153 21.67 16.26 1.40
C LEU A 153 22.72 15.62 0.49
N LEU A 154 22.27 14.73 -0.39
CA LEU A 154 23.18 13.99 -1.29
C LEU A 154 23.77 14.89 -2.38
N ASP A 155 23.00 15.85 -2.89
CA ASP A 155 23.53 16.82 -3.85
C ASP A 155 24.65 17.69 -3.26
N TYR A 156 24.53 18.01 -1.97
CA TYR A 156 25.58 18.74 -1.24
C TYR A 156 26.81 17.83 -0.91
N CYS A 157 26.57 16.58 -0.51
CA CYS A 157 27.62 15.69 -0.02
C CYS A 157 28.39 14.96 -1.13
N ILE A 158 27.76 14.67 -2.27
CA ILE A 158 28.38 13.95 -3.38
C ILE A 158 29.03 14.93 -4.34
N PRO A 159 30.38 14.91 -4.51
CA PRO A 159 31.06 15.80 -5.44
C PRO A 159 30.71 15.45 -6.90
N THR A 160 30.76 16.45 -7.76
CA THR A 160 30.62 16.27 -9.20
C THR A 160 31.94 15.76 -9.78
N ASP A 161 31.92 14.60 -10.45
CA ASP A 161 33.06 14.12 -11.19
C ASP A 161 33.23 14.95 -12.48
N ALA A 162 34.38 15.60 -12.62
CA ALA A 162 34.66 16.43 -13.80
C ALA A 162 34.80 15.60 -15.10
N LEU A 163 35.12 14.30 -15.01
CA LEU A 163 35.23 13.40 -16.16
C LEU A 163 33.88 12.77 -16.54
N ASN A 164 32.96 12.69 -15.58
CA ASN A 164 31.62 12.13 -15.83
C ASN A 164 30.55 12.84 -14.97
N PRO A 165 30.16 14.07 -15.36
CA PRO A 165 29.20 14.87 -14.59
C PRO A 165 27.81 14.21 -14.47
N SER A 166 27.39 13.41 -15.46
CA SER A 166 26.12 12.71 -15.47
C SER A 166 26.03 11.57 -14.45
N ALA A 167 27.17 11.06 -13.97
CA ALA A 167 27.21 9.99 -12.97
C ALA A 167 26.69 10.44 -11.59
N LYS A 168 26.85 11.72 -11.22
CA LYS A 168 26.43 12.25 -9.92
C LYS A 168 24.94 12.00 -9.66
N LEU A 169 24.07 12.37 -10.60
CA LEU A 169 22.62 12.20 -10.45
C LEU A 169 22.20 10.74 -10.37
N CYS A 170 22.89 9.86 -11.11
CA CYS A 170 22.66 8.41 -10.99
C CYS A 170 23.01 7.89 -9.60
N VAL A 171 24.16 8.30 -9.04
CA VAL A 171 24.56 7.92 -7.67
C VAL A 171 23.57 8.49 -6.62
N ILE A 172 23.12 9.73 -6.78
CA ILE A 172 22.13 10.33 -5.87
C ILE A 172 20.84 9.53 -5.90
N THR A 173 20.26 9.31 -7.07
CA THR A 173 18.94 8.68 -7.21
C THR A 173 18.94 7.23 -6.78
N THR A 174 19.98 6.46 -7.08
CA THR A 174 20.11 5.07 -6.62
C THR A 174 20.37 4.99 -5.11
N THR A 175 21.14 5.93 -4.55
CA THR A 175 21.29 6.01 -3.08
C THR A 175 19.95 6.33 -2.41
N MET A 176 19.16 7.22 -2.99
CA MET A 176 17.82 7.52 -2.49
C MET A 176 16.89 6.30 -2.54
N LEU A 177 16.99 5.41 -3.53
CA LEU A 177 16.21 4.17 -3.57
C LEU A 177 16.40 3.30 -2.32
N THR A 178 17.52 3.39 -1.64
CA THR A 178 17.80 2.58 -0.45
C THR A 178 16.93 2.95 0.75
N PHE A 179 16.48 4.21 0.88
CA PHE A 179 15.49 4.53 1.89
C PHE A 179 14.11 3.88 1.59
N GLY A 180 13.81 3.68 0.31
CA GLY A 180 12.64 2.91 -0.11
C GLY A 180 12.63 1.49 0.46
N MET A 181 13.79 0.83 0.56
CA MET A 181 13.88 -0.49 1.22
C MET A 181 13.51 -0.42 2.71
N GLY A 182 13.93 0.62 3.42
CA GLY A 182 13.53 0.84 4.82
C GLY A 182 12.02 1.02 4.95
N ALA A 183 11.44 1.85 4.08
CA ALA A 183 10.01 2.07 4.01
C ALA A 183 9.25 0.77 3.68
N SER A 184 9.69 0.00 2.68
CA SER A 184 9.08 -1.29 2.30
C SER A 184 9.15 -2.33 3.41
N THR A 185 10.29 -2.40 4.11
CA THR A 185 10.46 -3.32 5.25
C THR A 185 9.48 -2.97 6.36
N GLN A 186 9.41 -1.71 6.76
CA GLN A 186 8.45 -1.24 7.78
C GLN A 186 7.00 -1.49 7.34
N ALA A 187 6.67 -1.20 6.09
CA ALA A 187 5.34 -1.38 5.53
C ALA A 187 4.90 -2.85 5.54
N LEU A 188 5.79 -3.78 5.16
CA LEU A 188 5.48 -5.21 5.17
C LEU A 188 5.19 -5.71 6.59
N PHE A 189 6.05 -5.38 7.54
CA PHE A 189 5.82 -5.75 8.94
C PHE A 189 4.54 -5.13 9.50
N ALA A 190 4.25 -3.86 9.17
CA ALA A 190 3.03 -3.18 9.60
C ALA A 190 1.78 -3.84 9.00
N ARG A 191 1.81 -4.14 7.71
CA ARG A 191 0.65 -4.70 7.00
C ARG A 191 0.38 -6.15 7.39
N VAL A 192 1.42 -6.99 7.43
CA VAL A 192 1.29 -8.41 7.84
C VAL A 192 0.89 -8.50 9.30
N GLY A 193 1.58 -7.81 10.18
CA GLY A 193 1.30 -7.84 11.62
C GLY A 193 -0.07 -7.26 11.97
N GLY A 194 -0.42 -6.11 11.38
CA GLY A 194 -1.74 -5.48 11.52
C GLY A 194 -2.86 -6.39 11.02
N GLY A 195 -2.71 -6.95 9.81
CA GLY A 195 -3.69 -7.87 9.24
C GLY A 195 -3.88 -9.16 10.06
N ILE A 196 -2.79 -9.74 10.60
CA ILE A 196 -2.89 -10.90 11.51
C ILE A 196 -3.65 -10.51 12.79
N TYR A 197 -3.36 -9.33 13.33
CA TYR A 197 -4.04 -8.82 14.53
C TYR A 197 -5.54 -8.67 14.30
N THR A 198 -5.92 -7.90 13.28
CA THR A 198 -7.31 -7.60 12.92
C THR A 198 -8.09 -8.88 12.70
N LYS A 199 -7.60 -9.76 11.83
CA LYS A 199 -8.35 -10.95 11.46
C LYS A 199 -8.34 -12.05 12.52
N ALA A 200 -7.43 -12.03 13.47
CA ALA A 200 -7.52 -12.87 14.64
C ALA A 200 -8.64 -12.42 15.60
N ALA A 201 -8.80 -11.10 15.77
CA ALA A 201 -9.85 -10.52 16.61
C ALA A 201 -11.23 -10.69 15.96
N ASP A 202 -11.35 -10.37 14.67
CA ASP A 202 -12.56 -10.48 13.86
C ASP A 202 -13.11 -11.91 13.83
N VAL A 203 -12.28 -12.92 13.55
CA VAL A 203 -12.70 -14.34 13.61
C VAL A 203 -13.20 -14.73 15.01
N GLY A 204 -12.59 -14.21 16.07
CA GLY A 204 -13.05 -14.42 17.46
C GLY A 204 -14.39 -13.77 17.71
N ALA A 205 -14.58 -12.54 17.24
CA ALA A 205 -15.81 -11.78 17.37
C ALA A 205 -16.96 -12.41 16.55
N ASP A 206 -16.71 -12.74 15.30
CA ASP A 206 -17.71 -13.23 14.37
C ASP A 206 -18.08 -14.70 14.60
N LEU A 207 -17.09 -15.58 14.64
CA LEU A 207 -17.37 -17.02 14.75
C LEU A 207 -18.02 -17.36 16.08
N VAL A 208 -17.48 -16.86 17.17
CA VAL A 208 -18.00 -17.19 18.50
C VAL A 208 -19.18 -16.29 18.89
N GLY A 209 -19.09 -14.98 18.63
CA GLY A 209 -20.13 -14.03 18.98
C GLY A 209 -21.38 -14.17 18.09
N LYS A 210 -21.22 -14.00 16.78
CA LYS A 210 -22.35 -13.98 15.84
C LYS A 210 -22.90 -15.39 15.53
N VAL A 211 -22.01 -16.38 15.27
CA VAL A 211 -22.45 -17.70 14.80
C VAL A 211 -22.78 -18.62 15.97
N GLU A 212 -21.93 -18.74 16.99
CA GLU A 212 -22.13 -19.65 18.13
C GLU A 212 -23.08 -19.08 19.18
N ALA A 213 -22.83 -17.83 19.64
CA ALA A 213 -23.62 -17.22 20.71
C ALA A 213 -24.86 -16.45 20.21
N GLY A 214 -24.93 -16.14 18.91
CA GLY A 214 -26.08 -15.48 18.29
C GLY A 214 -26.29 -14.03 18.75
N ILE A 215 -25.23 -13.36 19.23
CA ILE A 215 -25.28 -11.94 19.62
C ILE A 215 -25.00 -11.03 18.42
N PRO A 216 -25.55 -9.80 18.40
CA PRO A 216 -25.32 -8.85 17.31
C PRO A 216 -23.84 -8.50 17.12
N GLU A 217 -23.53 -7.93 15.95
CA GLU A 217 -22.25 -7.31 15.67
C GLU A 217 -22.00 -6.12 16.60
N ASP A 218 -20.76 -5.92 17.02
CA ASP A 218 -20.36 -4.85 17.96
C ASP A 218 -21.06 -4.88 19.33
N ASP A 219 -21.69 -5.99 19.69
CA ASP A 219 -22.38 -6.11 20.98
C ASP A 219 -21.37 -5.99 22.14
N PRO A 220 -21.63 -5.15 23.16
CA PRO A 220 -20.74 -4.99 24.31
C PRO A 220 -20.53 -6.28 25.13
N ARG A 221 -21.35 -7.28 24.97
CA ARG A 221 -21.19 -8.60 25.61
C ARG A 221 -20.11 -9.45 24.95
N ASN A 222 -19.67 -9.11 23.73
CA ASN A 222 -18.64 -9.87 23.04
C ASN A 222 -17.25 -9.43 23.48
N PRO A 223 -16.43 -10.32 24.08
CA PRO A 223 -15.09 -9.98 24.58
C PRO A 223 -14.12 -9.51 23.51
N ALA A 224 -14.31 -9.91 22.26
CA ALA A 224 -13.40 -9.59 21.15
C ALA A 224 -13.69 -8.25 20.49
N THR A 225 -14.85 -7.61 20.70
CA THR A 225 -15.24 -6.37 19.99
C THR A 225 -14.22 -5.24 20.12
N ILE A 226 -13.66 -5.01 21.30
CA ILE A 226 -12.61 -3.98 21.46
C ILE A 226 -11.32 -4.37 20.71
N ALA A 227 -10.96 -5.66 20.71
CA ALA A 227 -9.79 -6.12 20.00
C ALA A 227 -9.99 -5.99 18.47
N ASP A 228 -11.19 -6.21 17.98
CA ASP A 228 -11.57 -6.03 16.59
C ASP A 228 -11.47 -4.56 16.16
N ASN A 229 -12.10 -3.65 16.87
CA ASN A 229 -11.97 -2.21 16.67
C ASN A 229 -10.50 -1.71 16.74
N VAL A 230 -9.67 -2.29 17.60
CA VAL A 230 -8.22 -2.01 17.62
C VAL A 230 -7.58 -2.50 16.34
N GLY A 231 -7.99 -3.67 15.86
CA GLY A 231 -7.50 -4.31 14.64
C GLY A 231 -7.62 -3.39 13.43
N ASP A 232 -8.80 -2.85 13.16
CA ASP A 232 -9.03 -1.94 12.02
C ASP A 232 -8.09 -0.74 12.03
N ASN A 233 -7.86 -0.17 13.23
CA ASN A 233 -6.94 0.96 13.37
C ASN A 233 -5.47 0.59 13.12
N VAL A 234 -5.03 -0.60 13.52
CA VAL A 234 -3.62 -1.00 13.35
C VAL A 234 -3.36 -1.72 12.03
N GLY A 235 -4.34 -2.47 11.51
CA GLY A 235 -4.25 -3.18 10.23
C GLY A 235 -4.56 -2.29 9.04
N ASP A 236 -5.78 -1.75 9.03
CA ASP A 236 -6.27 -1.03 7.87
C ASP A 236 -5.88 0.46 7.85
N VAL A 237 -5.62 1.09 8.99
CA VAL A 237 -5.11 2.47 8.99
C VAL A 237 -3.58 2.51 9.07
N ALA A 238 -2.96 1.98 10.13
CA ALA A 238 -1.50 2.08 10.28
C ALA A 238 -0.74 1.27 9.22
N GLY A 239 -1.20 0.04 8.95
CA GLY A 239 -0.59 -0.82 7.93
C GLY A 239 -0.70 -0.24 6.52
N MET A 240 -1.88 0.28 6.15
CA MET A 240 -2.12 0.92 4.87
C MET A 240 -1.32 2.21 4.71
N GLY A 241 -1.20 3.02 5.77
CA GLY A 241 -0.41 4.25 5.73
C GLY A 241 1.06 4.00 5.44
N ALA A 242 1.63 2.98 6.06
CA ALA A 242 3.01 2.57 5.79
C ALA A 242 3.18 2.02 4.35
N ASP A 243 2.22 1.22 3.86
CA ASP A 243 2.22 0.66 2.49
C ASP A 243 2.13 1.75 1.43
N LEU A 244 1.21 2.69 1.57
CA LEU A 244 1.03 3.75 0.58
C LEU A 244 2.14 4.82 0.66
N TYR A 245 2.74 5.04 1.83
CA TYR A 245 3.98 5.82 1.94
C TYR A 245 5.09 5.18 1.09
N GLU A 246 5.29 3.89 1.24
CA GLU A 246 6.29 3.13 0.48
C GLU A 246 6.01 3.16 -1.03
N SER A 247 4.75 2.94 -1.44
CA SER A 247 4.34 2.97 -2.84
C SER A 247 4.60 4.34 -3.49
N TYR A 248 4.28 5.40 -2.76
CA TYR A 248 4.47 6.78 -3.22
C TYR A 248 5.95 7.12 -3.38
N CYS A 249 6.74 6.88 -2.35
CA CYS A 249 8.19 7.13 -2.41
C CYS A 249 8.87 6.25 -3.45
N GLY A 250 8.56 4.95 -3.46
CA GLY A 250 9.17 3.98 -4.37
C GLY A 250 8.93 4.31 -5.84
N SER A 251 7.72 4.75 -6.21
CA SER A 251 7.42 5.15 -7.60
C SER A 251 8.17 6.41 -8.03
N ILE A 252 8.23 7.43 -7.17
CA ILE A 252 8.95 8.68 -7.45
C ILE A 252 10.44 8.41 -7.59
N LEU A 253 11.01 7.64 -6.67
CA LEU A 253 12.45 7.34 -6.65
C LEU A 253 12.88 6.47 -7.81
N ALA A 254 12.13 5.40 -8.12
CA ALA A 254 12.41 4.55 -9.26
C ALA A 254 12.35 5.35 -10.56
N THR A 255 11.36 6.21 -10.70
CA THR A 255 11.21 7.07 -11.89
C THR A 255 12.35 8.09 -11.99
N ALA A 256 12.76 8.70 -10.86
CA ALA A 256 13.89 9.61 -10.82
C ALA A 256 15.21 8.91 -11.21
N ALA A 257 15.43 7.68 -10.74
CA ALA A 257 16.60 6.88 -11.11
C ALA A 257 16.61 6.53 -12.61
N LEU A 258 15.45 6.16 -13.16
CA LEU A 258 15.31 5.91 -14.61
C LEU A 258 15.48 7.20 -15.43
N GLY A 259 15.03 8.36 -14.92
CA GLY A 259 15.25 9.66 -15.53
C GLY A 259 16.75 10.03 -15.56
N ALA A 260 17.49 9.74 -14.49
CA ALA A 260 18.94 9.91 -14.45
C ALA A 260 19.64 8.99 -15.46
N ALA A 261 19.21 7.74 -15.56
CA ALA A 261 19.77 6.73 -16.46
C ALA A 261 19.48 7.01 -17.93
N ALA A 262 18.31 7.55 -18.25
CA ALA A 262 17.91 7.83 -19.63
C ALA A 262 18.79 8.86 -20.35
N PHE A 263 19.47 9.73 -19.58
CA PHE A 263 20.35 10.77 -20.08
C PHE A 263 21.83 10.54 -19.70
N ILE A 264 22.19 9.34 -19.28
CA ILE A 264 23.59 8.99 -18.96
C ILE A 264 24.42 9.00 -20.24
N GLY A 265 25.63 9.56 -20.18
CA GLY A 265 26.50 9.70 -21.34
C GLY A 265 26.11 10.82 -22.32
N SER A 266 25.04 11.56 -22.06
CA SER A 266 24.74 12.80 -22.76
C SER A 266 25.52 13.96 -22.14
N ASP A 267 25.96 14.91 -22.95
CA ASP A 267 26.61 16.14 -22.46
C ASP A 267 25.59 17.09 -21.79
N ASP A 268 24.29 16.79 -21.86
CA ASP A 268 23.21 17.60 -21.34
C ASP A 268 22.79 17.18 -19.91
N THR A 269 23.61 17.55 -18.92
CA THR A 269 23.30 17.35 -17.50
C THR A 269 22.07 18.12 -17.03
N VAL A 270 21.67 19.17 -17.74
CA VAL A 270 20.48 19.96 -17.45
C VAL A 270 19.23 19.14 -17.77
N MET A 271 19.22 18.46 -18.92
CA MET A 271 18.09 17.58 -19.29
C MET A 271 17.98 16.39 -18.34
N GLN A 272 19.09 15.81 -17.94
CA GLN A 272 19.13 14.76 -16.91
C GLN A 272 18.51 15.24 -15.58
N PHE A 273 18.89 16.43 -15.11
CA PHE A 273 18.31 17.03 -13.91
C PHE A 273 16.79 17.22 -14.04
N LYS A 274 16.32 17.74 -15.19
CA LYS A 274 14.89 17.91 -15.46
C LYS A 274 14.14 16.58 -15.39
N ALA A 275 14.69 15.53 -15.97
CA ALA A 275 14.09 14.19 -15.93
C ALA A 275 14.02 13.61 -14.50
N VAL A 276 15.03 13.90 -13.66
CA VAL A 276 15.05 13.47 -12.25
C VAL A 276 13.99 14.19 -11.42
N ILE A 277 13.81 15.51 -11.60
CA ILE A 277 12.87 16.27 -10.79
C ILE A 277 11.42 16.21 -11.29
N ALA A 278 11.18 15.82 -12.54
CA ALA A 278 9.83 15.77 -13.12
C ALA A 278 8.86 14.90 -12.29
N PRO A 279 9.18 13.66 -11.88
CA PRO A 279 8.28 12.87 -11.03
C PRO A 279 8.01 13.52 -9.67
N MET A 280 9.00 14.20 -9.08
CA MET A 280 8.84 14.92 -7.82
C MET A 280 7.90 16.12 -7.96
N LEU A 281 7.99 16.84 -9.08
CA LEU A 281 7.11 17.99 -9.37
C LEU A 281 5.67 17.55 -9.65
N ILE A 282 5.46 16.45 -10.40
CA ILE A 282 4.14 15.88 -10.64
C ILE A 282 3.50 15.48 -9.31
N ALA A 283 4.27 14.84 -8.43
CA ALA A 283 3.84 14.46 -7.09
C ALA A 283 3.50 15.68 -6.22
N ALA A 284 4.33 16.72 -6.23
CA ALA A 284 4.13 17.96 -5.47
C ALA A 284 2.83 18.67 -5.87
N VAL A 285 2.58 18.78 -7.16
CA VAL A 285 1.34 19.39 -7.67
C VAL A 285 0.14 18.49 -7.39
N GLY A 286 0.30 17.17 -7.49
CA GLY A 286 -0.71 16.21 -7.08
C GLY A 286 -1.18 16.43 -5.62
N ILE A 287 -0.26 16.77 -4.71
CA ILE A 287 -0.61 17.15 -3.34
C ILE A 287 -1.53 18.39 -3.31
N VAL A 288 -1.13 19.47 -3.96
CA VAL A 288 -1.90 20.72 -3.96
C VAL A 288 -3.30 20.51 -4.54
N LEU A 289 -3.39 19.74 -5.63
CA LEU A 289 -4.67 19.45 -6.30
C LEU A 289 -5.52 18.43 -5.54
N SER A 290 -4.91 17.50 -4.81
CA SER A 290 -5.62 16.64 -3.86
C SER A 290 -6.24 17.45 -2.73
N ILE A 291 -5.55 18.48 -2.22
CA ILE A 291 -6.09 19.40 -1.21
C ILE A 291 -7.33 20.11 -1.74
N ILE A 292 -7.29 20.61 -2.97
CA ILE A 292 -8.47 21.24 -3.61
C ILE A 292 -9.63 20.26 -3.71
N GLY A 293 -9.36 19.01 -4.11
CA GLY A 293 -10.35 17.95 -4.16
C GLY A 293 -10.97 17.63 -2.80
N ILE A 294 -10.15 17.58 -1.74
CA ILE A 294 -10.63 17.36 -0.36
C ILE A 294 -11.63 18.45 0.06
N PHE A 295 -11.36 19.71 -0.25
CA PHE A 295 -12.30 20.82 0.03
C PHE A 295 -13.56 20.79 -0.84
N ALA A 296 -13.51 20.17 -2.02
CA ALA A 296 -14.64 20.03 -2.92
C ALA A 296 -15.66 18.96 -2.46
N VAL A 297 -15.26 18.02 -1.59
CA VAL A 297 -16.18 17.01 -1.04
C VAL A 297 -17.19 17.66 -0.11
N ARG A 298 -18.42 17.77 -0.58
CA ARG A 298 -19.55 18.34 0.16
C ARG A 298 -20.83 17.57 -0.15
N THR A 299 -21.65 17.33 0.87
CA THR A 299 -22.94 16.66 0.74
C THR A 299 -24.06 17.48 1.33
N LYS A 300 -25.30 17.15 0.97
CA LYS A 300 -26.53 17.71 1.57
C LYS A 300 -26.83 16.96 2.87
N GLU A 301 -27.61 17.59 3.78
CA GLU A 301 -27.90 17.01 5.11
C GLU A 301 -28.67 15.68 5.08
N ASN A 302 -29.49 15.45 4.06
CA ASN A 302 -30.30 14.23 3.88
C ASN A 302 -29.86 13.43 2.64
N ALA A 303 -28.56 13.42 2.33
CA ALA A 303 -28.03 12.71 1.17
C ALA A 303 -28.22 11.20 1.30
N GLY A 304 -28.71 10.56 0.22
CA GLY A 304 -28.73 9.10 0.12
C GLY A 304 -27.34 8.54 -0.23
N MET A 305 -27.18 7.21 -0.14
CA MET A 305 -25.92 6.51 -0.42
C MET A 305 -25.29 6.90 -1.77
N LYS A 306 -26.11 6.97 -2.83
CA LYS A 306 -25.65 7.36 -4.17
C LYS A 306 -25.11 8.79 -4.23
N GLU A 307 -25.70 9.71 -3.48
CA GLU A 307 -25.24 11.11 -3.41
C GLU A 307 -23.96 11.23 -2.59
N LEU A 308 -23.80 10.41 -1.54
CA LEU A 308 -22.58 10.33 -0.73
C LEU A 308 -21.41 9.83 -1.57
N LEU A 309 -21.58 8.71 -2.27
CA LEU A 309 -20.58 8.18 -3.24
C LEU A 309 -20.26 9.20 -4.31
N GLY A 310 -21.28 9.87 -4.87
CA GLY A 310 -21.09 10.92 -5.88
C GLY A 310 -20.28 12.11 -5.36
N SER A 311 -20.43 12.46 -4.09
CA SER A 311 -19.67 13.55 -3.46
C SER A 311 -18.16 13.19 -3.33
N LEU A 312 -17.86 12.00 -2.85
CA LEU A 312 -16.46 11.53 -2.76
C LEU A 312 -15.83 11.42 -4.16
N ALA A 313 -16.57 10.85 -5.12
CA ALA A 313 -16.13 10.76 -6.50
C ALA A 313 -15.89 12.13 -7.15
N THR A 314 -16.68 13.15 -6.80
CA THR A 314 -16.49 14.52 -7.31
C THR A 314 -15.15 15.09 -6.89
N GLY A 315 -14.73 14.92 -5.64
CA GLY A 315 -13.43 15.36 -5.15
C GLY A 315 -12.27 14.69 -5.90
N THR A 316 -12.34 13.36 -6.05
CA THR A 316 -11.30 12.57 -6.73
C THR A 316 -11.23 12.89 -8.22
N ASN A 317 -12.37 12.99 -8.90
CA ASN A 317 -12.44 13.32 -10.32
C ASN A 317 -11.94 14.74 -10.60
N LEU A 318 -12.32 15.71 -9.77
CA LEU A 318 -11.83 17.09 -9.87
C LEU A 318 -10.31 17.13 -9.74
N SER A 319 -9.75 16.47 -8.73
CA SER A 319 -8.30 16.37 -8.56
C SER A 319 -7.63 15.76 -9.79
N SER A 320 -8.17 14.66 -10.32
CA SER A 320 -7.62 13.97 -11.50
C SER A 320 -7.59 14.87 -12.74
N VAL A 321 -8.69 15.57 -13.01
CA VAL A 321 -8.76 16.51 -14.16
C VAL A 321 -7.78 17.66 -14.01
N LEU A 322 -7.70 18.24 -12.81
CA LEU A 322 -6.76 19.32 -12.54
C LEU A 322 -5.30 18.85 -12.65
N ILE A 323 -4.99 17.63 -12.21
CA ILE A 323 -3.65 17.02 -12.33
C ILE A 323 -3.27 16.86 -13.78
N VAL A 324 -4.19 16.41 -14.65
CA VAL A 324 -3.92 16.34 -16.10
C VAL A 324 -3.49 17.70 -16.64
N VAL A 325 -4.28 18.74 -16.40
CA VAL A 325 -3.97 20.10 -16.88
C VAL A 325 -2.63 20.60 -16.32
N ALA A 326 -2.44 20.44 -15.03
CA ALA A 326 -1.23 20.90 -14.34
C ALA A 326 0.03 20.16 -14.81
N THR A 327 -0.07 18.87 -15.12
CA THR A 327 1.05 18.06 -15.65
C THR A 327 1.55 18.64 -16.98
N PHE A 328 0.63 18.94 -17.92
CA PHE A 328 1.03 19.58 -19.18
C PHE A 328 1.72 20.93 -18.95
N LEU A 329 1.21 21.74 -18.04
CA LEU A 329 1.81 23.07 -17.74
C LEU A 329 3.19 22.93 -17.10
N ILE A 330 3.37 21.99 -16.17
CA ILE A 330 4.63 21.81 -15.46
C ILE A 330 5.71 21.24 -16.34
N LEU A 331 5.40 20.21 -17.14
CA LEU A 331 6.37 19.59 -18.04
C LEU A 331 6.75 20.54 -19.18
N TRP A 332 5.80 21.38 -19.63
CA TRP A 332 6.09 22.46 -20.56
C TRP A 332 7.02 23.50 -19.93
N ALA A 333 6.73 23.97 -18.70
CA ALA A 333 7.54 24.95 -17.99
C ALA A 333 8.94 24.43 -17.66
N LEU A 334 9.06 23.12 -17.38
CA LEU A 334 10.32 22.44 -17.15
C LEU A 334 11.16 22.34 -18.44
N GLY A 335 10.51 22.37 -19.60
CA GLY A 335 11.17 22.24 -20.92
C GLY A 335 11.86 20.88 -21.09
N LEU A 336 11.18 19.82 -20.65
CA LEU A 336 11.66 18.46 -20.83
C LEU A 336 11.50 18.07 -22.30
N GLU A 337 12.46 17.31 -22.85
CA GLU A 337 12.33 16.77 -24.20
C GLU A 337 11.13 15.82 -24.28
N ASN A 338 10.37 15.86 -25.36
CA ASN A 338 9.13 15.08 -25.53
C ASN A 338 8.07 15.30 -24.42
N TRP A 339 8.05 16.47 -23.76
CA TRP A 339 7.17 16.78 -22.63
C TRP A 339 5.68 16.46 -22.92
N VAL A 340 5.21 16.62 -24.16
CA VAL A 340 3.82 16.31 -24.54
C VAL A 340 3.55 14.81 -24.38
N ASN A 341 4.42 13.97 -24.92
CA ASN A 341 4.24 12.52 -24.87
C ASN A 341 4.40 12.00 -23.43
N ILE A 342 5.33 12.58 -22.65
CA ILE A 342 5.50 12.26 -21.24
C ILE A 342 4.27 12.69 -20.43
N SER A 343 3.65 13.83 -20.76
CA SER A 343 2.38 14.24 -20.13
C SER A 343 1.26 13.24 -20.45
N PHE A 344 1.18 12.73 -21.67
CA PHE A 344 0.24 11.66 -21.99
C PHE A 344 0.53 10.36 -21.26
N ALA A 345 1.79 10.03 -20.96
CA ALA A 345 2.11 8.86 -20.13
C ALA A 345 1.56 9.01 -18.69
N VAL A 346 1.57 10.21 -18.11
CA VAL A 346 0.88 10.51 -16.84
C VAL A 346 -0.61 10.26 -16.94
N VAL A 347 -1.24 10.75 -18.02
CA VAL A 347 -2.68 10.55 -18.27
C VAL A 347 -3.01 9.07 -18.39
N VAL A 348 -2.18 8.29 -19.08
CA VAL A 348 -2.32 6.82 -19.17
C VAL A 348 -2.32 6.20 -17.78
N GLY A 349 -1.39 6.58 -16.90
CA GLY A 349 -1.35 6.09 -15.51
C GLY A 349 -2.63 6.42 -14.73
N LEU A 350 -3.13 7.64 -14.82
CA LEU A 350 -4.40 8.05 -14.21
C LEU A 350 -5.58 7.22 -14.72
N ILE A 351 -5.67 7.00 -16.04
CA ILE A 351 -6.74 6.20 -16.67
C ILE A 351 -6.67 4.75 -16.17
N VAL A 352 -5.48 4.16 -16.14
CA VAL A 352 -5.28 2.80 -15.62
C VAL A 352 -5.81 2.70 -14.19
N GLY A 353 -5.48 3.67 -13.32
CA GLY A 353 -5.98 3.72 -11.95
C GLY A 353 -7.51 3.78 -11.88
N ILE A 354 -8.14 4.62 -12.69
CA ILE A 354 -9.60 4.75 -12.77
C ILE A 354 -10.24 3.44 -13.25
N VAL A 355 -9.70 2.82 -14.29
CA VAL A 355 -10.22 1.55 -14.85
C VAL A 355 -10.14 0.43 -13.83
N ILE A 356 -9.02 0.31 -13.11
CA ILE A 356 -8.84 -0.70 -12.05
C ILE A 356 -9.84 -0.45 -10.92
N GLY A 357 -9.97 0.80 -10.46
CA GLY A 357 -10.92 1.16 -9.41
C GLY A 357 -12.37 0.83 -9.79
N ARG A 358 -12.79 1.18 -11.01
CA ARG A 358 -14.14 0.86 -11.51
C ARG A 358 -14.37 -0.64 -11.70
N SER A 359 -13.36 -1.36 -12.16
CA SER A 359 -13.43 -2.83 -12.26
C SER A 359 -13.59 -3.47 -10.88
N THR A 360 -12.82 -3.02 -9.90
CA THR A 360 -12.94 -3.49 -8.52
C THR A 360 -14.33 -3.20 -7.96
N GLU A 361 -14.84 -1.98 -8.11
CA GLU A 361 -16.19 -1.60 -7.71
C GLU A 361 -17.25 -2.53 -8.34
N TYR A 362 -17.15 -2.80 -9.64
CA TYR A 362 -18.09 -3.67 -10.36
C TYR A 362 -18.13 -5.10 -9.81
N TYR A 363 -16.97 -5.67 -9.46
CA TYR A 363 -16.89 -7.04 -8.97
C TYR A 363 -17.14 -7.19 -7.47
N THR A 364 -16.96 -6.12 -6.68
CA THR A 364 -17.04 -6.21 -5.21
C THR A 364 -18.27 -5.55 -4.62
N SER A 365 -18.87 -4.55 -5.28
CA SER A 365 -20.00 -3.82 -4.71
C SER A 365 -21.32 -4.61 -4.81
N GLN A 366 -22.10 -4.57 -3.75
CA GLN A 366 -23.44 -5.15 -3.66
C GLN A 366 -24.44 -4.56 -4.67
N SER A 367 -24.14 -3.39 -5.23
CA SER A 367 -24.98 -2.74 -6.25
C SER A 367 -24.95 -3.46 -7.60
N TYR A 368 -23.98 -4.36 -7.83
CA TYR A 368 -23.79 -5.03 -9.10
C TYR A 368 -24.07 -6.54 -9.04
N LYS A 369 -24.42 -7.08 -10.19
CA LYS A 369 -24.81 -8.49 -10.36
C LYS A 369 -23.76 -9.52 -9.89
N PRO A 370 -22.45 -9.33 -10.05
CA PRO A 370 -21.49 -10.34 -9.58
C PRO A 370 -21.62 -10.65 -8.10
N THR A 371 -21.65 -9.64 -7.25
CA THR A 371 -21.82 -9.78 -5.79
C THR A 371 -23.20 -10.31 -5.41
N GLN A 372 -24.27 -9.84 -6.10
CA GLN A 372 -25.63 -10.34 -5.86
C GLN A 372 -25.78 -11.84 -6.18
N ARG A 373 -25.15 -12.31 -7.29
CA ARG A 373 -25.11 -13.75 -7.63
C ARG A 373 -24.30 -14.56 -6.62
N LEU A 374 -23.23 -13.98 -6.09
CA LEU A 374 -22.45 -14.59 -5.02
C LEU A 374 -23.31 -14.76 -3.76
N ALA A 375 -24.06 -13.73 -3.36
CA ALA A 375 -25.02 -13.81 -2.27
C ALA A 375 -26.11 -14.86 -2.50
N GLU A 376 -26.65 -14.94 -3.72
CA GLU A 376 -27.63 -15.95 -4.10
C GLU A 376 -27.11 -17.38 -3.99
N SER A 377 -25.83 -17.61 -4.22
CA SER A 377 -25.21 -18.94 -4.07
C SER A 377 -25.27 -19.49 -2.64
N GLY A 378 -25.50 -18.62 -1.65
CA GLY A 378 -25.74 -18.97 -0.26
C GLY A 378 -26.98 -19.84 -0.02
N LYS A 379 -27.96 -19.81 -0.94
CA LYS A 379 -29.12 -20.70 -0.90
C LYS A 379 -28.73 -22.18 -0.97
N THR A 380 -27.58 -22.51 -1.55
CA THR A 380 -27.09 -23.88 -1.71
C THR A 380 -26.14 -24.30 -0.58
N GLY A 381 -25.65 -23.33 0.19
CA GLY A 381 -24.81 -23.57 1.37
C GLY A 381 -23.41 -22.96 1.30
N PRO A 382 -22.62 -23.05 2.38
CA PRO A 382 -21.34 -22.34 2.51
C PRO A 382 -20.29 -22.81 1.51
N ALA A 383 -20.23 -24.08 1.15
CA ALA A 383 -19.27 -24.59 0.17
C ALA A 383 -19.44 -23.91 -1.20
N THR A 384 -20.68 -23.71 -1.62
CA THR A 384 -21.01 -23.05 -2.89
C THR A 384 -20.63 -21.57 -2.85
N VAL A 385 -20.84 -20.88 -1.72
CA VAL A 385 -20.39 -19.49 -1.52
C VAL A 385 -18.87 -19.39 -1.67
N ILE A 386 -18.12 -20.28 -1.04
CA ILE A 386 -16.65 -20.27 -1.13
C ILE A 386 -16.19 -20.47 -2.58
N ILE A 387 -16.70 -21.51 -3.27
CA ILE A 387 -16.31 -21.80 -4.66
C ILE A 387 -16.72 -20.66 -5.60
N SER A 388 -17.93 -20.10 -5.44
CA SER A 388 -18.40 -19.00 -6.27
C SER A 388 -17.58 -17.74 -6.10
N GLY A 389 -17.15 -17.44 -4.87
CA GLY A 389 -16.29 -16.28 -4.60
C GLY A 389 -14.86 -16.45 -5.14
N ILE A 390 -14.29 -17.65 -5.06
CA ILE A 390 -13.01 -17.98 -5.71
C ILE A 390 -13.14 -17.77 -7.22
N GLY A 391 -14.18 -18.31 -7.86
CA GLY A 391 -14.42 -18.13 -9.29
C GLY A 391 -14.62 -16.67 -9.69
N LEU A 392 -15.38 -15.89 -8.91
CA LEU A 392 -15.59 -14.47 -9.13
C LEU A 392 -14.25 -13.72 -9.03
N GLY A 393 -13.46 -13.98 -8.00
CA GLY A 393 -12.16 -13.36 -7.81
C GLY A 393 -11.21 -13.65 -8.99
N MET A 394 -11.16 -14.89 -9.49
CA MET A 394 -10.35 -15.26 -10.66
C MET A 394 -10.77 -14.48 -11.91
N VAL A 395 -12.06 -14.39 -12.20
CA VAL A 395 -12.59 -13.64 -13.37
C VAL A 395 -12.32 -12.15 -13.23
N SER A 396 -12.37 -11.61 -12.02
CA SER A 396 -12.18 -10.18 -11.74
C SER A 396 -10.77 -9.67 -12.06
N THR A 397 -9.77 -10.55 -12.20
CA THR A 397 -8.40 -10.19 -12.57
C THR A 397 -8.28 -9.69 -14.01
N THR A 398 -9.21 -10.07 -14.88
CA THR A 398 -9.11 -9.85 -16.34
C THR A 398 -8.96 -8.37 -16.68
N ILE A 399 -9.87 -7.53 -16.21
CA ILE A 399 -9.86 -6.09 -16.57
C ILE A 399 -8.64 -5.37 -15.98
N PRO A 400 -8.27 -5.54 -14.69
CA PRO A 400 -7.07 -4.93 -14.14
C PRO A 400 -5.78 -5.35 -14.87
N VAL A 401 -5.64 -6.62 -15.22
CA VAL A 401 -4.47 -7.11 -15.96
C VAL A 401 -4.39 -6.47 -17.35
N LEU A 402 -5.49 -6.45 -18.09
CA LEU A 402 -5.52 -5.81 -19.40
C LEU A 402 -5.25 -4.31 -19.31
N ALA A 403 -5.77 -3.63 -18.29
CA ALA A 403 -5.51 -2.21 -18.06
C ALA A 403 -4.02 -1.93 -17.79
N VAL A 404 -3.37 -2.75 -16.93
CA VAL A 404 -1.94 -2.59 -16.66
C VAL A 404 -1.11 -2.91 -17.89
N VAL A 405 -1.39 -3.98 -18.63
CA VAL A 405 -0.68 -4.33 -19.87
C VAL A 405 -0.79 -3.20 -20.91
N THR A 406 -2.01 -2.68 -21.11
CA THR A 406 -2.23 -1.55 -22.00
C THR A 406 -1.49 -0.30 -21.52
N GLY A 407 -1.53 -0.04 -20.20
CA GLY A 407 -0.82 1.07 -19.58
C GLY A 407 0.70 0.99 -19.78
N ILE A 408 1.30 -0.17 -19.60
CA ILE A 408 2.72 -0.42 -19.83
C ILE A 408 3.09 -0.12 -21.28
N ILE A 409 2.37 -0.71 -22.23
CA ILE A 409 2.67 -0.57 -23.67
C ILE A 409 2.52 0.89 -24.11
N LEU A 410 1.41 1.55 -23.74
CA LEU A 410 1.14 2.92 -24.16
C LEU A 410 2.12 3.92 -23.53
N SER A 411 2.39 3.83 -22.22
CA SER A 411 3.31 4.74 -21.55
C SER A 411 4.73 4.59 -22.07
N TYR A 412 5.17 3.35 -22.31
CA TYR A 412 6.45 3.06 -22.94
C TYR A 412 6.55 3.69 -24.32
N TRP A 413 5.57 3.40 -25.21
CA TRP A 413 5.56 3.85 -26.58
C TRP A 413 5.49 5.39 -26.72
N LEU A 414 4.71 6.05 -25.87
CA LEU A 414 4.62 7.51 -25.84
C LEU A 414 5.96 8.14 -25.40
N ALA A 415 6.51 7.73 -24.28
CA ALA A 415 7.72 8.33 -23.71
C ALA A 415 8.97 8.05 -24.56
N SER A 416 9.04 6.89 -25.23
CA SER A 416 10.12 6.55 -26.15
C SER A 416 10.08 7.35 -27.47
N GLY A 417 9.10 8.22 -27.66
CA GLY A 417 8.93 8.99 -28.90
C GLY A 417 8.45 8.13 -30.08
N PHE A 418 7.62 7.11 -29.77
CA PHE A 418 7.09 6.11 -30.71
C PHE A 418 8.14 5.13 -31.26
N ASP A 419 9.32 5.07 -30.64
CA ASP A 419 10.41 4.15 -30.99
C ASP A 419 10.64 3.11 -29.88
N PHE A 420 10.23 1.85 -30.10
CA PHE A 420 10.44 0.77 -29.15
C PHE A 420 11.92 0.43 -28.88
N ALA A 421 12.84 0.90 -29.72
CA ALA A 421 14.28 0.70 -29.51
C ALA A 421 14.84 1.61 -28.41
N ASN A 422 14.17 2.72 -28.08
CA ASN A 422 14.58 3.61 -27.00
C ASN A 422 14.09 3.09 -25.63
N ILE A 423 14.72 2.04 -25.15
CA ILE A 423 14.32 1.30 -23.94
C ILE A 423 14.38 2.19 -22.71
N SER A 424 15.41 3.01 -22.54
CA SER A 424 15.60 3.83 -21.34
C SER A 424 14.47 4.85 -21.18
N MET A 425 14.10 5.56 -22.25
CA MET A 425 12.98 6.49 -22.22
C MET A 425 11.63 5.77 -22.09
N GLY A 426 11.47 4.60 -22.70
CA GLY A 426 10.28 3.77 -22.55
C GLY A 426 10.05 3.34 -21.10
N LEU A 427 11.08 2.86 -20.42
CA LEU A 427 11.04 2.49 -19.00
C LEU A 427 10.77 3.70 -18.09
N TYR A 428 11.38 4.85 -18.40
CA TYR A 428 11.08 6.11 -17.73
C TYR A 428 9.59 6.47 -17.86
N GLY A 429 9.01 6.27 -19.06
CA GLY A 429 7.57 6.49 -19.30
C GLY A 429 6.65 5.63 -18.43
N ILE A 430 7.01 4.36 -18.20
CA ILE A 430 6.27 3.47 -17.29
C ILE A 430 6.35 4.00 -15.84
N GLY A 431 7.53 4.43 -15.42
CA GLY A 431 7.70 5.06 -14.10
C GLY A 431 6.86 6.34 -13.96
N ILE A 432 6.88 7.20 -14.96
CA ILE A 432 6.04 8.42 -15.01
C ILE A 432 4.54 8.08 -14.94
N ALA A 433 4.09 7.01 -15.60
CA ALA A 433 2.70 6.57 -15.49
C ALA A 433 2.36 6.09 -14.06
N ALA A 434 3.28 5.39 -13.39
CA ALA A 434 3.11 5.01 -11.99
C ALA A 434 2.98 6.23 -11.06
N VAL A 435 3.84 7.25 -11.25
CA VAL A 435 3.75 8.52 -10.51
C VAL A 435 2.46 9.26 -10.83
N GLY A 436 2.04 9.26 -12.10
CA GLY A 436 0.77 9.82 -12.53
C GLY A 436 -0.42 9.18 -11.83
N MET A 437 -0.45 7.85 -11.76
CA MET A 437 -1.47 7.12 -11.02
C MET A 437 -1.47 7.54 -9.54
N LEU A 438 -0.32 7.61 -8.88
CA LEU A 438 -0.19 7.95 -7.46
C LEU A 438 -0.29 9.45 -7.17
N SER A 439 -0.37 10.31 -8.17
CA SER A 439 -0.50 11.77 -7.97
C SER A 439 -1.81 12.18 -7.26
N THR A 440 -2.86 11.35 -7.32
CA THR A 440 -4.12 11.53 -6.58
C THR A 440 -4.09 10.93 -5.18
N LEU A 441 -2.97 10.37 -4.72
CA LEU A 441 -2.90 9.59 -3.48
C LEU A 441 -3.41 10.36 -2.26
N GLY A 442 -3.16 11.66 -2.17
CA GLY A 442 -3.59 12.48 -1.03
C GLY A 442 -5.11 12.41 -0.79
N ILE A 443 -5.90 12.50 -1.84
CA ILE A 443 -7.37 12.39 -1.73
C ILE A 443 -7.84 10.93 -1.77
N THR A 444 -7.21 10.06 -2.53
CA THR A 444 -7.57 8.64 -2.59
C THR A 444 -7.40 7.99 -1.23
N LEU A 445 -6.29 8.25 -0.54
CA LEU A 445 -6.06 7.75 0.81
C LEU A 445 -6.99 8.38 1.84
N ALA A 446 -7.44 9.61 1.63
CA ALA A 446 -8.46 10.23 2.49
C ALA A 446 -9.79 9.47 2.42
N THR A 447 -10.18 9.00 1.23
CA THR A 447 -11.40 8.20 1.03
C THR A 447 -11.23 6.77 1.54
N ASP A 448 -10.03 6.23 1.54
CA ASP A 448 -9.71 4.88 1.99
C ASP A 448 -9.64 4.80 3.52
N ALA A 449 -8.92 5.72 4.17
CA ALA A 449 -8.81 5.82 5.62
C ALA A 449 -10.14 6.22 6.31
N TYR A 450 -11.08 6.77 5.58
CA TYR A 450 -12.43 7.05 6.03
C TYR A 450 -13.17 5.77 6.47
N GLY A 451 -12.98 4.64 5.76
CA GLY A 451 -13.69 3.37 6.02
C GLY A 451 -13.52 2.88 7.46
N PRO A 452 -12.31 2.57 7.91
CA PRO A 452 -12.06 2.10 9.28
C PRO A 452 -12.52 3.09 10.38
N ILE A 453 -12.49 4.40 10.08
CA ILE A 453 -13.00 5.41 11.01
C ILE A 453 -14.53 5.31 11.15
N ALA A 454 -15.23 5.08 10.04
CA ALA A 454 -16.68 4.94 10.01
C ALA A 454 -17.15 3.64 10.65
N ASP A 455 -16.46 2.54 10.40
CA ASP A 455 -16.69 1.23 10.99
C ASP A 455 -16.55 1.29 12.52
N ASN A 456 -15.41 1.75 13.02
CA ASN A 456 -15.20 1.96 14.45
C ASN A 456 -16.18 2.97 15.08
N ALA A 457 -16.72 3.91 14.31
CA ALA A 457 -17.80 4.79 14.79
C ALA A 457 -19.11 4.00 14.97
N GLY A 458 -19.38 3.03 14.09
CA GLY A 458 -20.49 2.08 14.23
C GLY A 458 -20.36 1.23 15.49
N GLY A 459 -19.19 0.65 15.72
CA GLY A 459 -18.88 -0.12 16.92
C GLY A 459 -19.03 0.72 18.20
N ASN A 460 -18.52 1.95 18.21
CA ASN A 460 -18.70 2.85 19.35
C ASN A 460 -20.18 3.21 19.60
N ALA A 461 -20.97 3.43 18.55
CA ALA A 461 -22.38 3.74 18.64
C ALA A 461 -23.20 2.56 19.22
N GLU A 462 -22.91 1.34 18.79
CA GLU A 462 -23.58 0.13 19.29
C GLU A 462 -23.22 -0.15 20.74
N MET A 463 -21.91 -0.20 21.05
CA MET A 463 -21.43 -0.45 22.41
C MET A 463 -21.90 0.61 23.43
N SER A 464 -22.13 1.85 22.96
CA SER A 464 -22.61 2.95 23.80
C SER A 464 -24.14 3.04 23.89
N GLY A 465 -24.86 2.21 23.16
CA GLY A 465 -26.32 2.18 23.17
C GLY A 465 -26.99 3.46 22.65
N LEU A 466 -26.44 4.08 21.59
CA LEU A 466 -26.94 5.36 21.06
C LEU A 466 -28.28 5.27 20.33
N GLY A 467 -28.80 4.06 20.16
CA GLY A 467 -30.13 3.82 19.55
C GLY A 467 -30.09 3.60 18.04
N LYS A 468 -31.18 3.01 17.52
CA LYS A 468 -31.24 2.47 16.15
C LYS A 468 -31.07 3.51 15.05
N GLU A 469 -31.51 4.76 15.25
CA GLU A 469 -31.37 5.82 14.25
C GLU A 469 -29.90 6.23 14.06
N VAL A 470 -29.11 6.28 15.14
CA VAL A 470 -27.71 6.60 15.08
C VAL A 470 -26.97 5.44 14.43
N ARG A 471 -27.25 4.21 14.84
CA ARG A 471 -26.69 3.00 14.24
C ARG A 471 -26.95 2.94 12.73
N LYS A 472 -28.17 3.21 12.28
CA LYS A 472 -28.49 3.27 10.85
C LYS A 472 -27.65 4.30 10.08
N ARG A 473 -27.33 5.44 10.69
CA ARG A 473 -26.48 6.45 10.08
C ARG A 473 -25.01 6.00 10.04
N THR A 474 -24.51 5.40 11.11
CA THR A 474 -23.14 4.87 11.14
C THR A 474 -22.97 3.68 10.20
N ASP A 475 -23.96 2.78 10.09
CA ASP A 475 -23.96 1.68 9.12
C ASP A 475 -23.94 2.20 7.66
N ALA A 476 -24.66 3.30 7.39
CA ALA A 476 -24.61 3.94 6.07
C ALA A 476 -23.22 4.53 5.78
N LEU A 477 -22.54 5.10 6.78
CA LEU A 477 -21.18 5.58 6.66
C LEU A 477 -20.19 4.42 6.46
N ASP A 478 -20.33 3.33 7.18
CA ASP A 478 -19.52 2.13 7.06
C ASP A 478 -19.67 1.47 5.67
N SER A 479 -20.89 1.28 5.19
CA SER A 479 -21.16 0.74 3.85
C SER A 479 -20.53 1.58 2.72
N LEU A 480 -20.52 2.91 2.89
CA LEU A 480 -19.79 3.82 2.00
C LEU A 480 -18.28 3.57 2.08
N GLY A 481 -17.74 3.40 3.31
CA GLY A 481 -16.34 3.12 3.58
C GLY A 481 -15.85 1.83 2.95
N ASN A 482 -16.62 0.76 3.05
CA ASN A 482 -16.27 -0.54 2.46
C ASN A 482 -16.16 -0.49 0.92
N THR A 483 -17.04 0.28 0.28
CA THR A 483 -16.98 0.46 -1.18
C THR A 483 -15.74 1.26 -1.60
N THR A 484 -15.39 2.31 -0.86
CA THR A 484 -14.20 3.13 -1.15
C THR A 484 -12.91 2.39 -0.83
N ALA A 485 -12.85 1.63 0.27
CA ALA A 485 -11.69 0.82 0.65
C ALA A 485 -11.38 -0.28 -0.38
N ALA A 486 -12.39 -0.96 -0.93
CA ALA A 486 -12.18 -1.94 -2.00
C ALA A 486 -11.54 -1.30 -3.24
N THR A 487 -12.02 -0.11 -3.63
CA THR A 487 -11.48 0.66 -4.75
C THR A 487 -10.03 1.09 -4.49
N GLY A 488 -9.72 1.57 -3.27
CA GLY A 488 -8.39 1.97 -2.84
C GLY A 488 -7.38 0.82 -2.86
N LYS A 489 -7.78 -0.38 -2.42
CA LYS A 489 -6.95 -1.60 -2.50
C LYS A 489 -6.63 -1.96 -3.95
N GLY A 490 -7.60 -1.92 -4.85
CA GLY A 490 -7.38 -2.15 -6.29
C GLY A 490 -6.40 -1.15 -6.89
N PHE A 491 -6.54 0.13 -6.55
CA PHE A 491 -5.63 1.21 -6.94
C PHE A 491 -4.19 0.98 -6.44
N ALA A 492 -4.02 0.62 -5.16
CA ALA A 492 -2.73 0.33 -4.56
C ALA A 492 -2.02 -0.85 -5.26
N ILE A 493 -2.74 -1.94 -5.56
CA ILE A 493 -2.21 -3.11 -6.25
C ILE A 493 -1.82 -2.76 -7.70
N GLY A 494 -2.64 -1.99 -8.42
CA GLY A 494 -2.34 -1.55 -9.78
C GLY A 494 -1.11 -0.65 -9.86
N SER A 495 -0.96 0.29 -8.91
CA SER A 495 0.22 1.15 -8.84
C SER A 495 1.50 0.36 -8.55
N ALA A 496 1.41 -0.71 -7.74
CA ALA A 496 2.54 -1.59 -7.47
C ALA A 496 3.03 -2.36 -8.70
N ALA A 497 2.15 -2.71 -9.63
CA ALA A 497 2.56 -3.38 -10.86
C ALA A 497 3.43 -2.47 -11.74
N LEU A 498 3.02 -1.22 -11.93
CA LEU A 498 3.81 -0.23 -12.68
C LEU A 498 5.12 0.13 -11.94
N THR A 499 5.04 0.37 -10.63
CA THR A 499 6.22 0.66 -9.80
C THR A 499 7.19 -0.51 -9.76
N GLY A 500 6.70 -1.74 -9.65
CA GLY A 500 7.52 -2.95 -9.64
C GLY A 500 8.35 -3.10 -10.91
N LEU A 501 7.78 -2.76 -12.06
CA LEU A 501 8.53 -2.77 -13.33
C LEU A 501 9.59 -1.65 -13.38
N ALA A 502 9.26 -0.46 -12.88
CA ALA A 502 10.22 0.64 -12.77
C ALA A 502 11.38 0.28 -11.82
N LEU A 503 11.09 -0.40 -10.70
CA LEU A 503 12.10 -0.88 -9.75
C LEU A 503 12.98 -1.99 -10.36
N LEU A 504 12.40 -2.90 -11.14
CA LEU A 504 13.18 -3.91 -11.87
C LEU A 504 14.18 -3.26 -12.82
N ALA A 505 13.76 -2.21 -13.54
CA ALA A 505 14.65 -1.45 -14.40
C ALA A 505 15.73 -0.70 -13.60
N SER A 506 15.37 -0.14 -12.44
CA SER A 506 16.35 0.51 -11.54
C SER A 506 17.38 -0.45 -10.94
N TYR A 507 17.03 -1.73 -10.81
CA TYR A 507 17.99 -2.78 -10.41
C TYR A 507 19.14 -2.89 -11.41
N VAL A 508 18.88 -2.77 -12.70
CA VAL A 508 19.95 -2.79 -13.75
C VAL A 508 20.88 -1.59 -13.61
N GLU A 509 20.34 -0.43 -13.25
CA GLU A 509 21.16 0.77 -12.98
C GLU A 509 22.09 0.59 -11.77
N GLU A 510 21.61 -0.06 -10.71
CA GLU A 510 22.47 -0.35 -9.55
C GLU A 510 23.54 -1.42 -9.86
N ILE A 511 23.29 -2.33 -10.80
CA ILE A 511 24.30 -3.25 -11.32
C ILE A 511 25.44 -2.45 -11.99
N ARG A 512 25.12 -1.43 -12.80
CA ARG A 512 26.12 -0.53 -13.41
C ARG A 512 27.02 0.10 -12.34
N ILE A 513 26.43 0.63 -11.29
CA ILE A 513 27.16 1.26 -10.19
C ILE A 513 27.98 0.22 -9.42
N GLY A 514 27.45 -0.97 -9.19
CA GLY A 514 28.14 -2.08 -8.55
C GLY A 514 29.41 -2.50 -9.32
N LEU A 515 29.31 -2.68 -10.63
CA LEU A 515 30.45 -2.99 -11.51
C LEU A 515 31.50 -1.90 -11.46
N THR A 516 31.09 -0.63 -11.51
CA THR A 516 32.00 0.52 -11.42
C THR A 516 32.77 0.52 -10.09
N ARG A 517 32.09 0.25 -8.97
CA ARG A 517 32.74 0.16 -7.64
C ARG A 517 33.78 -0.98 -7.55
N LEU A 518 33.51 -2.09 -8.25
CA LEU A 518 34.46 -3.21 -8.36
C LEU A 518 35.63 -2.91 -9.28
N GLY A 519 35.70 -1.72 -9.90
CA GLY A 519 36.76 -1.30 -10.79
C GLY A 519 36.64 -1.85 -12.22
N GLN A 520 35.47 -2.43 -12.57
CA GLN A 520 35.23 -2.89 -13.93
C GLN A 520 34.83 -1.69 -14.80
N THR A 521 35.59 -1.45 -15.85
CA THR A 521 35.38 -0.31 -16.76
C THR A 521 34.87 -0.72 -18.14
N ILE A 522 34.98 -1.99 -18.51
CA ILE A 522 34.63 -2.53 -19.82
C ILE A 522 33.79 -3.78 -19.67
N LEU A 523 32.72 -3.87 -20.46
CA LEU A 523 31.89 -5.06 -20.66
C LEU A 523 32.33 -5.72 -21.98
N GLU A 524 32.70 -6.99 -21.95
CA GLU A 524 32.88 -7.81 -23.14
C GLU A 524 31.57 -8.55 -23.44
N LEU A 525 30.89 -8.13 -24.49
CA LEU A 525 29.64 -8.73 -24.89
C LEU A 525 29.82 -10.04 -25.65
N PRO A 526 28.88 -10.98 -25.63
CA PRO A 526 28.98 -12.27 -26.34
C PRO A 526 29.20 -12.14 -27.84
N ASN A 527 28.85 -11.02 -28.45
CA ASN A 527 29.07 -10.71 -29.86
C ASN A 527 30.52 -10.19 -30.17
N GLY A 528 31.41 -10.16 -29.19
CA GLY A 528 32.78 -9.67 -29.30
C GLY A 528 32.93 -8.14 -29.29
N ILE A 529 31.83 -7.39 -29.04
CA ILE A 529 31.88 -5.95 -28.87
C ILE A 529 32.24 -5.61 -27.42
N THR A 530 33.15 -4.66 -27.25
CA THR A 530 33.52 -4.11 -25.94
C THR A 530 32.84 -2.77 -25.74
N VAL A 531 32.13 -2.60 -24.63
CA VAL A 531 31.41 -1.38 -24.27
C VAL A 531 31.90 -0.87 -22.92
N ASN A 532 32.02 0.44 -22.77
CA ASN A 532 32.37 1.03 -21.48
C ASN A 532 31.16 0.88 -20.53
N VAL A 533 31.42 0.44 -19.31
CA VAL A 533 30.37 0.23 -18.26
C VAL A 533 29.49 1.47 -18.07
N HIS A 534 30.08 2.67 -18.09
CA HIS A 534 29.28 3.91 -17.90
C HIS A 534 28.35 4.24 -19.06
N ASN A 535 28.73 3.86 -20.28
CA ASN A 535 27.98 4.18 -21.50
C ASN A 535 27.16 3.00 -22.03
N ALA A 536 27.24 1.84 -21.35
CA ALA A 536 26.50 0.65 -21.73
C ALA A 536 24.98 0.89 -21.62
N SER A 537 24.25 0.50 -22.64
CA SER A 537 22.79 0.55 -22.66
C SER A 537 22.16 -0.54 -21.80
N PHE A 538 20.87 -0.39 -21.50
CA PHE A 538 20.11 -1.45 -20.84
C PHE A 538 20.23 -2.80 -21.57
N THR A 539 20.18 -2.77 -22.90
CA THR A 539 20.33 -3.96 -23.75
C THR A 539 21.69 -4.62 -23.60
N ASP A 540 22.78 -3.82 -23.47
CA ASP A 540 24.13 -4.36 -23.30
C ASP A 540 24.28 -5.14 -22.00
N TYR A 541 23.65 -4.67 -20.90
CA TYR A 541 23.59 -5.42 -19.63
C TYR A 541 22.81 -6.71 -19.77
N MET A 542 21.66 -6.68 -20.49
CA MET A 542 20.87 -7.89 -20.72
C MET A 542 21.64 -8.93 -21.54
N LEU A 543 22.40 -8.48 -22.54
CA LEU A 543 23.28 -9.35 -23.33
C LEU A 543 24.49 -9.86 -22.51
N TYR A 544 25.14 -9.00 -21.74
CA TYR A 544 26.28 -9.36 -20.91
C TYR A 544 25.95 -10.46 -19.89
N TYR A 545 24.80 -10.38 -19.24
CA TYR A 545 24.33 -11.36 -18.26
C TYR A 545 23.50 -12.50 -18.87
N ASP A 546 23.36 -12.56 -20.20
CA ASP A 546 22.51 -13.54 -20.90
C ASP A 546 21.11 -13.65 -20.31
N VAL A 547 20.44 -12.49 -20.13
CA VAL A 547 19.08 -12.42 -19.58
C VAL A 547 18.07 -12.80 -20.65
N THR A 548 17.96 -14.09 -20.92
CA THR A 548 16.99 -14.66 -21.85
C THR A 548 16.13 -15.72 -21.17
N LEU A 549 14.92 -15.93 -21.64
CA LEU A 549 14.04 -16.99 -21.10
C LEU A 549 14.61 -18.39 -21.26
N MET A 550 15.56 -18.59 -22.18
CA MET A 550 16.23 -19.87 -22.38
C MET A 550 17.37 -20.10 -21.40
N ASN A 551 17.81 -19.06 -20.68
CA ASN A 551 18.80 -19.20 -19.64
C ASN A 551 18.20 -19.87 -18.40
N PRO A 552 18.72 -21.06 -17.98
CA PRO A 552 18.15 -21.78 -16.83
C PRO A 552 18.15 -20.99 -15.54
N LYS A 553 19.08 -20.05 -15.34
CA LYS A 553 19.13 -19.18 -14.15
C LYS A 553 17.95 -18.23 -14.11
N VAL A 554 17.60 -17.60 -15.25
CA VAL A 554 16.44 -16.72 -15.38
C VAL A 554 15.15 -17.51 -15.14
N LEU A 555 15.02 -18.67 -15.82
CA LEU A 555 13.83 -19.51 -15.69
C LEU A 555 13.65 -20.02 -14.26
N SER A 556 14.73 -20.47 -13.62
CA SER A 556 14.69 -20.89 -12.20
C SER A 556 14.29 -19.74 -11.29
N GLY A 557 14.86 -18.56 -11.51
CA GLY A 557 14.45 -17.34 -10.80
C GLY A 557 12.96 -17.05 -10.94
N MET A 558 12.39 -17.14 -12.16
CA MET A 558 10.97 -16.91 -12.40
C MET A 558 10.07 -17.89 -11.64
N PHE A 559 10.42 -19.17 -11.61
CA PHE A 559 9.68 -20.13 -10.80
C PHE A 559 9.76 -19.84 -9.31
N LEU A 560 10.96 -19.47 -8.81
CA LEU A 560 11.13 -19.08 -7.42
C LEU A 560 10.30 -17.82 -7.08
N GLY A 561 10.30 -16.82 -7.94
CA GLY A 561 9.50 -15.61 -7.75
C GLY A 561 8.00 -15.88 -7.72
N SER A 562 7.51 -16.69 -8.66
CA SER A 562 6.10 -17.12 -8.68
C SER A 562 5.75 -17.93 -7.44
N MET A 563 6.61 -18.88 -7.05
CA MET A 563 6.44 -19.65 -5.82
C MET A 563 6.38 -18.74 -4.59
N MET A 564 7.21 -17.70 -4.53
CA MET A 564 7.25 -16.77 -3.38
C MET A 564 5.92 -16.09 -3.12
N ALA A 565 5.18 -15.69 -4.16
CA ALA A 565 3.86 -15.08 -4.02
C ALA A 565 2.87 -16.04 -3.33
N PHE A 566 2.82 -17.31 -3.77
CA PHE A 566 1.94 -18.32 -3.19
C PHE A 566 2.38 -18.76 -1.80
N LEU A 567 3.69 -19.00 -1.61
CA LEU A 567 4.25 -19.40 -0.32
C LEU A 567 3.97 -18.32 0.74
N PHE A 568 4.20 -17.07 0.41
CA PHE A 568 3.95 -15.94 1.30
C PHE A 568 2.47 -15.87 1.70
N CYS A 569 1.54 -16.00 0.74
CA CYS A 569 0.10 -16.06 1.03
C CYS A 569 -0.25 -17.22 1.95
N GLY A 570 0.25 -18.42 1.67
CA GLY A 570 0.00 -19.59 2.50
C GLY A 570 0.50 -19.40 3.93
N LEU A 571 1.68 -18.80 4.10
CA LEU A 571 2.26 -18.53 5.42
C LEU A 571 1.44 -17.48 6.19
N THR A 572 1.04 -16.38 5.55
CA THR A 572 0.25 -15.32 6.20
C THR A 572 -1.16 -15.81 6.56
N MET A 573 -1.83 -16.56 5.69
CA MET A 573 -3.13 -17.15 5.97
C MET A 573 -3.07 -18.13 7.15
N ASN A 574 -2.04 -18.98 7.20
CA ASN A 574 -1.84 -19.91 8.31
C ASN A 574 -1.50 -19.17 9.62
N ALA A 575 -0.74 -18.08 9.54
CA ALA A 575 -0.44 -17.23 10.69
C ALA A 575 -1.72 -16.60 11.29
N VAL A 576 -2.61 -16.08 10.44
CA VAL A 576 -3.94 -15.61 10.89
C VAL A 576 -4.72 -16.75 11.56
N GLY A 577 -4.73 -17.94 10.95
CA GLY A 577 -5.42 -19.10 11.51
C GLY A 577 -4.94 -19.48 12.92
N ARG A 578 -3.61 -19.48 13.15
CA ARG A 578 -3.05 -19.77 14.48
C ARG A 578 -3.38 -18.67 15.49
N ALA A 579 -3.29 -17.40 15.10
CA ALA A 579 -3.63 -16.29 15.99
C ALA A 579 -5.14 -16.29 16.33
N ALA A 580 -6.00 -16.55 15.34
CA ALA A 580 -7.44 -16.64 15.52
C ALA A 580 -7.86 -17.77 16.46
N ALA A 581 -7.19 -18.93 16.40
CA ALA A 581 -7.50 -20.06 17.30
C ALA A 581 -7.39 -19.66 18.76
N HIS A 582 -6.35 -18.91 19.14
CA HIS A 582 -6.20 -18.43 20.53
C HIS A 582 -7.28 -17.44 20.93
N MET A 583 -7.72 -16.59 20.01
CA MET A 583 -8.81 -15.64 20.26
C MET A 583 -10.15 -16.36 20.45
N VAL A 584 -10.47 -17.31 19.56
CA VAL A 584 -11.68 -18.14 19.65
C VAL A 584 -11.75 -18.89 20.98
N GLU A 585 -10.64 -19.50 21.40
CA GLU A 585 -10.56 -20.19 22.70
C GLU A 585 -10.82 -19.23 23.88
N GLU A 586 -10.26 -18.03 23.83
CA GLU A 586 -10.45 -17.04 24.89
C GLU A 586 -11.90 -16.52 24.95
N VAL A 587 -12.52 -16.22 23.82
CA VAL A 587 -13.91 -15.76 23.79
C VAL A 587 -14.85 -16.85 24.33
N ARG A 588 -14.64 -18.11 23.89
CA ARG A 588 -15.39 -19.27 24.42
C ARG A 588 -15.17 -19.47 25.92
N ARG A 589 -13.92 -19.29 26.41
CA ARG A 589 -13.62 -19.35 27.84
C ARG A 589 -14.41 -18.31 28.62
N GLN A 590 -14.41 -17.06 28.16
CA GLN A 590 -15.13 -15.98 28.86
C GLN A 590 -16.64 -16.23 28.88
N PHE A 591 -17.25 -16.65 27.78
CA PHE A 591 -18.69 -16.98 27.74
C PHE A 591 -19.07 -18.13 28.68
N ARG A 592 -18.15 -19.08 28.90
CA ARG A 592 -18.39 -20.21 29.81
C ARG A 592 -18.14 -19.87 31.27
N GLU A 593 -17.08 -19.10 31.57
CA GLU A 593 -16.58 -18.90 32.95
C GLU A 593 -17.13 -17.63 33.58
N ILE A 594 -17.37 -16.56 32.83
CA ILE A 594 -17.91 -15.31 33.37
C ILE A 594 -19.43 -15.38 33.36
N LYS A 595 -20.01 -15.70 34.51
CA LYS A 595 -21.47 -15.77 34.65
C LYS A 595 -22.07 -14.38 34.49
N GLY A 596 -23.17 -14.29 33.71
CA GLY A 596 -23.85 -13.03 33.44
C GLY A 596 -23.34 -12.24 32.23
N ILE A 597 -22.29 -12.69 31.54
CA ILE A 597 -21.77 -11.99 30.36
C ILE A 597 -22.81 -11.97 29.23
N LEU A 598 -23.47 -13.10 28.93
CA LEU A 598 -24.49 -13.19 27.87
C LEU A 598 -25.80 -12.48 28.24
N THR A 599 -26.10 -12.27 29.53
CA THR A 599 -27.26 -11.50 29.99
C THR A 599 -26.97 -10.01 30.14
N GLY A 600 -25.69 -9.59 29.98
CA GLY A 600 -25.29 -8.20 30.15
C GLY A 600 -25.11 -7.74 31.59
N GLU A 601 -25.14 -8.67 32.56
CA GLU A 601 -24.93 -8.38 33.99
C GLU A 601 -23.44 -8.26 34.35
N ALA A 602 -22.55 -8.85 33.56
CA ALA A 602 -21.10 -8.80 33.77
C ALA A 602 -20.39 -8.25 32.52
N GLU A 603 -19.38 -7.40 32.75
CA GLU A 603 -18.50 -6.90 31.66
C GLU A 603 -17.50 -7.98 31.21
N PRO A 604 -17.26 -8.11 29.90
CA PRO A 604 -16.17 -8.94 29.36
C PRO A 604 -14.79 -8.42 29.74
N ASP A 605 -13.80 -9.32 29.79
CA ASP A 605 -12.40 -8.95 29.88
C ASP A 605 -11.84 -8.61 28.47
N TYR A 606 -12.16 -7.42 27.98
CA TYR A 606 -11.65 -6.91 26.69
C TYR A 606 -10.12 -6.83 26.65
N ALA A 607 -9.48 -6.48 27.77
CA ALA A 607 -8.04 -6.31 27.85
C ALA A 607 -7.29 -7.61 27.55
N ARG A 608 -7.87 -8.74 27.93
CA ARG A 608 -7.29 -10.06 27.66
C ARG A 608 -7.29 -10.39 26.16
N CYS A 609 -8.36 -10.12 25.45
CA CYS A 609 -8.45 -10.32 24.00
C CYS A 609 -7.45 -9.42 23.25
N VAL A 610 -7.39 -8.13 23.60
CA VAL A 610 -6.38 -7.21 23.08
C VAL A 610 -4.94 -7.70 23.32
N GLN A 611 -4.67 -8.24 24.53
CA GLN A 611 -3.34 -8.76 24.88
C GLN A 611 -2.95 -9.98 24.03
N ILE A 612 -3.89 -10.89 23.73
CA ILE A 612 -3.65 -12.08 22.92
C ILE A 612 -3.21 -11.68 21.51
N SER A 613 -3.98 -10.82 20.82
CA SER A 613 -3.59 -10.33 19.50
C SER A 613 -2.31 -9.50 19.52
N THR A 614 -2.11 -8.65 20.55
CA THR A 614 -0.90 -7.82 20.70
C THR A 614 0.38 -8.65 20.84
N LYS A 615 0.33 -9.81 21.45
CA LYS A 615 1.49 -10.71 21.58
C LYS A 615 1.62 -11.68 20.43
N GLY A 616 0.48 -12.17 19.89
CA GLY A 616 0.43 -13.19 18.86
C GLY A 616 0.86 -12.65 17.49
N ALA A 617 0.25 -11.58 17.03
CA ALA A 617 0.47 -11.05 15.69
C ALA A 617 1.92 -10.67 15.39
N PRO A 618 2.64 -9.92 16.25
CA PRO A 618 4.04 -9.59 15.99
C PRO A 618 4.97 -10.81 15.92
N ARG A 619 4.64 -11.90 16.60
CA ARG A 619 5.42 -13.14 16.54
C ARG A 619 5.20 -13.86 15.21
N GLU A 620 3.96 -13.94 14.76
CA GLU A 620 3.58 -14.64 13.54
C GLU A 620 4.01 -13.90 12.25
N MET A 621 4.18 -12.56 12.30
CA MET A 621 4.60 -11.78 11.13
C MET A 621 6.08 -11.92 10.77
N VAL A 622 6.96 -12.36 11.71
CA VAL A 622 8.42 -12.34 11.52
C VAL A 622 8.85 -13.23 10.37
N PHE A 623 8.39 -14.48 10.36
CA PHE A 623 8.86 -15.47 9.39
C PHE A 623 8.46 -15.13 7.95
N PRO A 624 7.19 -14.81 7.63
CA PRO A 624 6.82 -14.38 6.27
C PRO A 624 7.58 -13.14 5.81
N SER A 625 7.79 -12.16 6.70
CA SER A 625 8.44 -10.90 6.35
C SER A 625 9.95 -11.09 6.11
N LEU A 626 10.63 -11.90 6.92
CA LEU A 626 12.05 -12.22 6.70
C LEU A 626 12.27 -13.02 5.41
N LEU A 627 11.34 -13.89 5.05
CA LEU A 627 11.42 -14.65 3.81
C LEU A 627 11.45 -13.74 2.58
N ALA A 628 10.67 -12.64 2.59
CA ALA A 628 10.67 -11.63 1.53
C ALA A 628 12.03 -10.93 1.35
N ILE A 629 12.80 -10.80 2.43
CA ILE A 629 14.15 -10.21 2.41
C ILE A 629 15.19 -11.26 2.00
N ILE A 630 15.09 -12.46 2.54
CA ILE A 630 16.10 -13.53 2.31
C ILE A 630 16.04 -14.05 0.88
N ALA A 631 14.85 -14.17 0.28
CA ALA A 631 14.69 -14.79 -1.03
C ALA A 631 15.48 -14.09 -2.16
N PRO A 632 15.43 -12.75 -2.33
CA PRO A 632 16.24 -12.08 -3.35
C PRO A 632 17.75 -12.21 -3.09
N ILE A 633 18.17 -12.15 -1.83
CA ILE A 633 19.57 -12.30 -1.43
C ILE A 633 20.09 -13.70 -1.78
N ALA A 634 19.36 -14.73 -1.36
CA ALA A 634 19.73 -16.12 -1.64
C ALA A 634 19.75 -16.41 -3.15
N THR A 635 18.75 -15.92 -3.90
CA THR A 635 18.70 -16.06 -5.35
C THR A 635 19.89 -15.37 -6.02
N GLY A 636 20.26 -14.16 -5.59
CA GLY A 636 21.40 -13.42 -6.10
C GLY A 636 22.73 -14.13 -5.84
N LEU A 637 22.92 -14.66 -4.63
CA LEU A 637 24.14 -15.42 -4.28
C LEU A 637 24.25 -16.77 -5.00
N ILE A 638 23.13 -17.41 -5.34
CA ILE A 638 23.12 -18.72 -6.00
C ILE A 638 23.18 -18.56 -7.53
N PHE A 639 22.29 -17.76 -8.12
CA PHE A 639 22.07 -17.68 -9.57
C PHE A 639 22.58 -16.36 -10.20
N GLY A 640 23.12 -15.45 -9.38
CA GLY A 640 23.60 -14.15 -9.86
C GLY A 640 22.49 -13.22 -10.37
N VAL A 641 22.90 -12.21 -11.14
CA VAL A 641 22.01 -11.20 -11.72
C VAL A 641 20.85 -11.79 -12.55
N PRO A 642 21.09 -12.78 -13.44
CA PRO A 642 20.00 -13.37 -14.22
C PRO A 642 18.92 -14.01 -13.35
N GLY A 643 19.32 -14.71 -12.29
CA GLY A 643 18.39 -15.34 -11.36
C GLY A 643 17.54 -14.32 -10.60
N VAL A 644 18.12 -13.20 -10.18
CA VAL A 644 17.38 -12.12 -9.50
C VAL A 644 16.38 -11.48 -10.46
N ILE A 645 16.77 -11.17 -11.70
CA ILE A 645 15.83 -10.63 -12.70
C ILE A 645 14.66 -11.59 -12.91
N GLY A 646 14.94 -12.89 -13.06
CA GLY A 646 13.90 -13.91 -13.12
C GLY A 646 12.97 -13.91 -11.89
N LEU A 647 13.55 -13.87 -10.68
CA LEU A 647 12.78 -13.82 -9.42
C LEU A 647 11.83 -12.63 -9.38
N LEU A 648 12.30 -11.45 -9.76
CA LEU A 648 11.52 -10.22 -9.75
C LEU A 648 10.38 -10.27 -10.79
N ILE A 649 10.64 -10.78 -11.99
CA ILE A 649 9.62 -10.95 -13.04
C ILE A 649 8.54 -11.95 -12.58
N GLY A 650 8.94 -13.11 -12.06
CA GLY A 650 8.03 -14.13 -11.58
C GLY A 650 7.20 -13.66 -10.39
N GLY A 651 7.85 -12.98 -9.43
CA GLY A 651 7.19 -12.39 -8.27
C GLY A 651 6.20 -11.28 -8.64
N LEU A 652 6.58 -10.39 -9.56
CA LEU A 652 5.73 -9.30 -10.04
C LEU A 652 4.50 -9.85 -10.75
N SER A 653 4.67 -10.71 -11.74
CA SER A 653 3.56 -11.21 -12.56
C SER A 653 2.57 -12.05 -11.75
N SER A 654 3.06 -13.04 -11.01
CA SER A 654 2.19 -13.90 -10.20
C SER A 654 1.61 -13.17 -8.98
N GLY A 655 2.40 -12.35 -8.31
CA GLY A 655 1.98 -11.60 -7.13
C GLY A 655 0.92 -10.56 -7.44
N PHE A 656 1.03 -9.84 -8.55
CA PHE A 656 0.03 -8.87 -8.98
C PHE A 656 -1.33 -9.53 -9.25
N VAL A 657 -1.35 -10.59 -10.06
CA VAL A 657 -2.61 -11.29 -10.40
C VAL A 657 -3.23 -11.92 -9.15
N LEU A 658 -2.42 -12.53 -8.29
CA LEU A 658 -2.88 -13.14 -7.04
C LEU A 658 -3.42 -12.08 -6.06
N ALA A 659 -2.78 -10.90 -5.96
CA ALA A 659 -3.24 -9.81 -5.10
C ALA A 659 -4.62 -9.27 -5.53
N ILE A 660 -4.83 -9.05 -6.84
CA ILE A 660 -6.14 -8.64 -7.37
C ILE A 660 -7.20 -9.71 -7.10
N PHE A 661 -6.88 -10.97 -7.39
CA PHE A 661 -7.76 -12.09 -7.09
C PHE A 661 -8.22 -12.10 -5.63
N MET A 662 -7.28 -12.03 -4.70
CA MET A 662 -7.56 -12.11 -3.27
C MET A 662 -8.34 -10.89 -2.77
N ALA A 663 -7.96 -9.68 -3.18
CA ALA A 663 -8.63 -8.45 -2.78
C ALA A 663 -10.08 -8.43 -3.27
N ASN A 664 -10.33 -8.78 -4.54
CA ASN A 664 -11.66 -8.74 -5.13
C ASN A 664 -12.56 -9.88 -4.62
N ALA A 665 -12.03 -11.10 -4.49
CA ALA A 665 -12.79 -12.21 -3.90
C ALA A 665 -13.23 -11.89 -2.47
N GLY A 666 -12.30 -11.39 -1.64
CA GLY A 666 -12.59 -11.03 -0.26
C GLY A 666 -13.61 -9.90 -0.14
N GLY A 667 -13.46 -8.83 -0.94
CA GLY A 667 -14.44 -7.74 -0.96
C GLY A 667 -15.83 -8.15 -1.46
N ALA A 668 -15.89 -9.11 -2.39
CA ALA A 668 -17.16 -9.62 -2.89
C ALA A 668 -17.89 -10.46 -1.85
N TRP A 669 -17.19 -11.30 -1.05
CA TRP A 669 -17.81 -12.08 0.02
C TRP A 669 -18.37 -11.19 1.13
N ASP A 670 -17.61 -10.19 1.56
CA ASP A 670 -18.05 -9.23 2.58
C ASP A 670 -19.32 -8.49 2.12
N ASN A 671 -19.31 -7.91 0.94
CA ASN A 671 -20.46 -7.22 0.40
C ASN A 671 -21.64 -8.15 0.05
N ALA A 672 -21.40 -9.42 -0.23
CA ALA A 672 -22.47 -10.43 -0.37
C ALA A 672 -23.17 -10.70 0.97
N LYS A 673 -22.43 -10.77 2.09
CA LYS A 673 -22.98 -10.85 3.45
C LYS A 673 -23.83 -9.63 3.75
N LYS A 674 -23.33 -8.42 3.54
CA LYS A 674 -24.03 -7.15 3.77
C LYS A 674 -25.29 -7.04 2.92
N PHE A 675 -25.26 -7.48 1.66
CA PHE A 675 -26.44 -7.53 0.80
C PHE A 675 -27.59 -8.37 1.39
N ILE A 676 -27.26 -9.49 2.06
CA ILE A 676 -28.26 -10.32 2.75
C ILE A 676 -28.74 -9.64 4.02
N GLU A 677 -27.85 -9.03 4.78
CA GLU A 677 -28.20 -8.30 6.02
C GLU A 677 -29.18 -7.14 5.79
N GLU A 678 -29.19 -6.54 4.59
CA GLU A 678 -30.19 -5.54 4.18
C GLU A 678 -31.60 -6.09 3.95
N GLY A 679 -31.81 -7.40 4.17
CA GLY A 679 -33.12 -8.06 4.06
C GLY A 679 -33.31 -8.93 2.81
N ASN A 680 -32.30 -9.06 1.96
CA ASN A 680 -32.36 -9.92 0.80
C ASN A 680 -32.24 -11.42 1.21
N PHE A 681 -32.85 -12.32 0.45
CA PHE A 681 -32.77 -13.79 0.62
C PHE A 681 -33.03 -14.32 2.05
N GLY A 682 -33.87 -13.63 2.82
CA GLY A 682 -34.26 -14.02 4.18
C GLY A 682 -33.63 -13.18 5.30
N GLY A 683 -32.72 -12.28 4.97
CA GLY A 683 -32.14 -11.31 5.89
C GLY A 683 -31.20 -11.90 6.94
N LYS A 684 -30.86 -11.06 7.92
CA LYS A 684 -29.94 -11.39 9.02
C LYS A 684 -30.45 -12.59 9.84
N GLY A 685 -29.57 -13.54 10.12
CA GLY A 685 -29.88 -14.76 10.87
C GLY A 685 -30.43 -15.92 10.04
N SER A 686 -30.71 -15.75 8.73
CA SER A 686 -31.13 -16.83 7.84
C SER A 686 -29.98 -17.83 7.57
N GLU A 687 -30.29 -19.03 7.08
CA GLU A 687 -29.29 -20.00 6.66
C GLU A 687 -28.39 -19.46 5.53
N VAL A 688 -28.97 -18.64 4.63
CA VAL A 688 -28.22 -17.94 3.59
C VAL A 688 -27.22 -16.95 4.19
N HIS A 689 -27.63 -16.22 5.21
CA HIS A 689 -26.74 -15.32 5.96
C HIS A 689 -25.57 -16.09 6.60
N LYS A 690 -25.84 -17.19 7.30
CA LYS A 690 -24.80 -18.02 7.91
C LYS A 690 -23.80 -18.55 6.88
N ALA A 691 -24.30 -18.95 5.70
CA ALA A 691 -23.45 -19.42 4.60
C ALA A 691 -22.52 -18.31 4.08
N THR A 692 -23.04 -17.08 3.95
CA THR A 692 -22.24 -15.94 3.49
C THR A 692 -21.28 -15.41 4.56
N VAL A 693 -21.60 -15.47 5.84
CA VAL A 693 -20.67 -15.21 6.96
C VAL A 693 -19.47 -16.17 6.88
N THR A 694 -19.69 -17.46 6.56
CA THR A 694 -18.60 -18.41 6.36
C THR A 694 -17.71 -18.00 5.18
N GLY A 695 -18.30 -17.53 4.09
CA GLY A 695 -17.57 -17.02 2.92
C GLY A 695 -16.75 -15.78 3.27
N ASP A 696 -17.32 -14.86 4.01
CA ASP A 696 -16.68 -13.64 4.48
C ASP A 696 -15.48 -13.93 5.39
N THR A 697 -15.61 -14.85 6.35
CA THR A 697 -14.50 -15.30 7.19
C THR A 697 -13.30 -15.84 6.39
N VAL A 698 -13.54 -16.46 5.23
CA VAL A 698 -12.47 -16.86 4.29
C VAL A 698 -11.92 -15.64 3.56
N GLY A 699 -12.82 -14.77 3.10
CA GLY A 699 -12.52 -13.57 2.32
C GLY A 699 -11.68 -12.56 3.08
N ASP A 700 -11.91 -12.40 4.37
CA ASP A 700 -11.18 -11.49 5.24
C ASP A 700 -9.67 -11.75 5.27
N ARG A 701 -9.28 -13.03 5.32
CA ARG A 701 -7.85 -13.40 5.23
C ARG A 701 -7.25 -13.01 3.89
N PHE A 702 -8.06 -13.02 2.84
CA PHE A 702 -7.66 -12.64 1.48
C PHE A 702 -7.51 -11.14 1.34
N LYS A 703 -8.58 -10.37 1.67
CA LYS A 703 -8.66 -8.93 1.38
C LYS A 703 -7.86 -8.04 2.32
N ASP A 704 -7.64 -8.46 3.58
CA ASP A 704 -7.09 -7.58 4.63
C ASP A 704 -5.69 -8.00 5.09
N THR A 705 -5.26 -9.26 4.82
CA THR A 705 -3.91 -9.72 5.21
C THR A 705 -3.08 -10.07 3.99
N SER A 706 -3.40 -11.15 3.29
CA SER A 706 -2.52 -11.72 2.26
C SER A 706 -2.50 -10.90 0.98
N GLY A 707 -3.66 -10.48 0.46
CA GLY A 707 -3.76 -9.71 -0.78
C GLY A 707 -2.98 -8.39 -0.76
N PRO A 708 -3.25 -7.48 0.18
CA PRO A 708 -2.51 -6.23 0.29
C PRO A 708 -1.02 -6.43 0.62
N SER A 709 -0.66 -7.47 1.37
CA SER A 709 0.75 -7.75 1.69
C SER A 709 1.56 -8.21 0.48
N LEU A 710 0.94 -8.83 -0.54
CA LEU A 710 1.59 -9.16 -1.81
C LEU A 710 2.07 -7.93 -2.57
N ASN A 711 1.29 -6.86 -2.53
CA ASN A 711 1.68 -5.57 -3.10
C ASN A 711 3.04 -5.09 -2.56
N ILE A 712 3.21 -5.19 -1.23
CA ILE A 712 4.46 -4.80 -0.57
C ILE A 712 5.56 -5.84 -0.84
N LEU A 713 5.23 -7.13 -0.83
CA LEU A 713 6.18 -8.21 -1.14
C LEU A 713 6.91 -7.98 -2.47
N ILE A 714 6.16 -7.68 -3.54
CA ILE A 714 6.72 -7.43 -4.88
C ILE A 714 7.74 -6.30 -4.84
N LYS A 715 7.36 -5.19 -4.22
CA LYS A 715 8.23 -4.00 -4.13
C LYS A 715 9.42 -4.22 -3.21
N LEU A 716 9.21 -4.87 -2.05
CA LEU A 716 10.29 -5.16 -1.11
C LEU A 716 11.33 -6.08 -1.74
N MET A 717 10.93 -7.14 -2.45
CA MET A 717 11.89 -8.01 -3.15
C MET A 717 12.73 -7.23 -4.16
N SER A 718 12.13 -6.29 -4.90
CA SER A 718 12.84 -5.43 -5.83
C SER A 718 13.80 -4.47 -5.12
N MET A 719 13.36 -3.84 -4.02
CA MET A 719 14.20 -2.94 -3.23
C MET A 719 15.37 -3.67 -2.57
N VAL A 720 15.14 -4.89 -2.05
CA VAL A 720 16.20 -5.74 -1.51
C VAL A 720 17.22 -6.09 -2.61
N ALA A 721 16.75 -6.47 -3.80
CA ALA A 721 17.60 -6.76 -4.94
C ALA A 721 18.47 -5.56 -5.32
N ILE A 722 17.88 -4.35 -5.38
CA ILE A 722 18.60 -3.09 -5.67
C ILE A 722 19.71 -2.86 -4.62
N VAL A 723 19.36 -2.90 -3.34
CA VAL A 723 20.33 -2.67 -2.25
C VAL A 723 21.45 -3.72 -2.23
N MET A 724 21.13 -4.95 -2.61
CA MET A 724 22.07 -6.08 -2.62
C MET A 724 22.76 -6.29 -3.97
N ALA A 725 22.54 -5.41 -4.95
CA ALA A 725 23.11 -5.56 -6.30
C ALA A 725 24.64 -5.63 -6.29
N GLY A 726 25.32 -4.79 -5.51
CA GLY A 726 26.75 -4.83 -5.36
C GLY A 726 27.30 -6.18 -4.85
N LEU A 727 26.60 -6.82 -3.93
CA LEU A 727 26.94 -8.16 -3.45
C LEU A 727 26.69 -9.22 -4.52
N THR A 728 25.56 -9.13 -5.23
CA THR A 728 25.21 -10.07 -6.30
C THR A 728 26.18 -10.03 -7.47
N VAL A 729 26.66 -8.82 -7.82
CA VAL A 729 27.66 -8.63 -8.87
C VAL A 729 29.05 -9.13 -8.45
N ALA A 730 29.42 -8.91 -7.17
CA ALA A 730 30.72 -9.34 -6.64
C ALA A 730 30.81 -10.86 -6.41
N TRP A 731 29.67 -11.49 -6.10
CA TRP A 731 29.62 -12.87 -5.67
C TRP A 731 28.37 -13.60 -6.20
N SER A 732 28.58 -14.64 -6.98
CA SER A 732 27.55 -15.63 -7.31
C SER A 732 28.17 -17.02 -7.39
N LEU A 733 27.39 -18.04 -7.02
CA LEU A 733 27.86 -19.42 -7.00
C LEU A 733 27.92 -20.01 -8.42
N PHE A 734 27.00 -19.56 -9.32
CA PHE A 734 26.88 -20.00 -10.71
C PHE A 734 26.95 -18.85 -11.69
#